data_23db9c6b560204317257a8a6257249db
#
_entry.id   23db9c6b560204317257a8a6257249db
#
_cell.length_a   1.000
_cell.length_b   1.000
_cell.length_c   1.000
_cell.angle_alpha   90.00
_cell.angle_beta   90.00
_cell.angle_gamma   90.00
#
_symmetry.space_group_name_H-M   'P 1'
#
loop_
_entity.id
_entity.type
_entity.pdbx_description
1 polymer ?
#
loop_
_entity_poly.entity_id
_entity_poly.type
_entity_poly.pdbx_seq_one_letter_code
_entity_poly.pdbx_strand_id
1 'polypeptide(L)'
;MSLSFPFCGFPLAFRLDGFHAVYSAVALFMWSVSLLFSPRYFHGHHHLKRYYFFTVLTFLATVGVFLSNDLYAAFVFFEIMSFASYPWVAQEETSSSLRAAQTYLAVAVFGGMVTLMGLFWLYHLTGSLQFDVLQQYAASVPNQSSLYGPSTLIFVGFAAKAGVFPLHIWLPKAHPVAPAPASALLSGILTKTGVFGMIVVSCSLLYGDVFWGNLLLFLAGITMVLGAVMAVFSTDLKHTLACSSMSQIGFIMTGLAFTVLLHHKNALAAHGTFLHMLNHSLIKLDLFLCAGAVYMNTHSLNLTEIRGFGRKKPLLHFCFLMGYLGLIGVPLFNGFLSKSLIHEAILEYAAEAPGGFNWYEMYEKLFLISGGLTAAYMTKLYLCIFWFANKNEKSQAEWDRKEHYLSPASAAALIISSLVLPILGFFPNQTARPLAEMSAAFLHGAPLPETVSWFSLENLKGAAVSLLIGAFVCWLIHRFLVRDGEYLNKWPVWLDLENTLYRPLVTRWLPQAGLCVAALADQLLDNRLITVWIPAGISKLTDAMNRFIENPVILSWIPAVILAVTGFFNRLTDNLVYFLRHSVFSPRKTVDYSLSLSERNSLAVGETLNHFSNRKDHVAVLEALKKKTEQANQYLVYSVSFGLLLLMFGLCAVLIYLLFIAG
;
A
#
# COMPACT_ATOMS: atom_id res chain seq x y z
N MET A 1 -14.33 5.02 26.52
CA MET A 1 -15.34 5.97 25.99
C MET A 1 -15.65 5.57 24.56
N SER A 2 -16.92 5.36 24.23
CA SER A 2 -17.37 5.00 22.87
C SER A 2 -18.35 6.05 22.37
N LEU A 3 -18.30 6.35 21.08
CA LEU A 3 -19.15 7.30 20.39
C LEU A 3 -19.58 6.68 19.06
N SER A 4 -20.87 6.80 18.71
CA SER A 4 -21.36 6.31 17.41
C SER A 4 -22.36 7.31 16.83
N PHE A 5 -22.29 7.55 15.53
CA PHE A 5 -23.23 8.37 14.79
C PHE A 5 -23.45 7.84 13.37
N PRO A 6 -24.67 7.99 12.82
CA PRO A 6 -24.97 7.47 11.49
C PRO A 6 -24.32 8.30 10.38
N PHE A 7 -23.75 7.62 9.38
CA PHE A 7 -23.21 8.24 8.18
C PHE A 7 -23.49 7.34 6.96
N CYS A 8 -24.16 7.87 5.95
CA CYS A 8 -24.53 7.14 4.73
C CYS A 8 -25.22 5.78 4.98
N GLY A 9 -26.07 5.69 6.00
CA GLY A 9 -26.81 4.46 6.33
C GLY A 9 -26.05 3.48 7.23
N PHE A 10 -24.77 3.73 7.53
CA PHE A 10 -23.94 2.91 8.43
C PHE A 10 -23.54 3.70 9.68
N PRO A 11 -23.35 3.05 10.83
CA PRO A 11 -22.80 3.70 12.01
C PRO A 11 -21.30 3.91 11.83
N LEU A 12 -20.79 5.12 12.11
CA LEU A 12 -19.38 5.36 12.38
C LEU A 12 -19.16 5.21 13.87
N ALA A 13 -18.53 4.13 14.31
CA ALA A 13 -18.25 3.87 15.71
C ALA A 13 -16.79 4.17 16.05
N PHE A 14 -16.58 4.89 17.14
CA PHE A 14 -15.27 5.25 17.67
C PHE A 14 -15.12 4.79 19.10
N ARG A 15 -13.88 4.45 19.46
CA ARG A 15 -13.52 4.00 20.80
C ARG A 15 -12.21 4.63 21.23
N LEU A 16 -12.15 5.09 22.47
CA LEU A 16 -10.94 5.64 23.07
C LEU A 16 -10.59 4.80 24.30
N ASP A 17 -9.78 3.79 24.10
CA ASP A 17 -9.19 2.93 25.14
C ASP A 17 -7.86 2.36 24.65
N GLY A 18 -7.11 1.75 25.55
CA GLY A 18 -5.94 0.91 25.28
C GLY A 18 -5.17 1.25 24.01
N PHE A 19 -5.22 0.37 23.02
CA PHE A 19 -4.55 0.51 21.72
C PHE A 19 -4.93 1.82 21.00
N HIS A 20 -6.21 2.17 20.95
CA HIS A 20 -6.72 3.34 20.26
C HIS A 20 -6.14 4.64 20.82
N ALA A 21 -6.06 4.74 22.15
CA ALA A 21 -5.49 5.90 22.85
C ALA A 21 -3.97 5.99 22.62
N VAL A 22 -3.25 4.87 22.78
CA VAL A 22 -1.80 4.84 22.60
C VAL A 22 -1.39 5.22 21.18
N TYR A 23 -2.03 4.63 20.16
CA TYR A 23 -1.66 4.95 18.77
C TYR A 23 -2.09 6.36 18.33
N SER A 24 -3.19 6.89 18.86
CA SER A 24 -3.56 8.30 18.66
C SER A 24 -2.53 9.25 19.30
N ALA A 25 -2.01 8.92 20.49
CA ALA A 25 -0.96 9.68 21.13
C ALA A 25 0.38 9.59 20.36
N VAL A 26 0.72 8.42 19.84
CA VAL A 26 1.90 8.23 18.97
C VAL A 26 1.76 9.07 17.69
N ALA A 27 0.58 9.08 17.06
CA ALA A 27 0.32 9.90 15.90
C ALA A 27 0.51 11.39 16.23
N LEU A 28 -0.08 11.88 17.32
CA LEU A 28 0.07 13.27 17.76
C LEU A 28 1.55 13.62 18.01
N PHE A 29 2.29 12.76 18.71
CA PHE A 29 3.71 12.94 18.96
C PHE A 29 4.51 13.05 17.66
N MET A 30 4.32 12.11 16.74
CA MET A 30 5.04 12.07 15.46
C MET A 30 4.73 13.29 14.58
N TRP A 31 3.47 13.73 14.54
CA TRP A 31 3.09 14.94 13.81
C TRP A 31 3.70 16.18 14.43
N SER A 32 3.68 16.30 15.76
CA SER A 32 4.25 17.43 16.48
C SER A 32 5.75 17.59 16.19
N VAL A 33 6.50 16.48 16.27
CA VAL A 33 7.95 16.46 16.00
C VAL A 33 8.23 16.74 14.52
N SER A 34 7.46 16.14 13.60
CA SER A 34 7.60 16.38 12.16
C SER A 34 7.30 17.84 11.79
N LEU A 35 6.25 18.44 12.38
CA LEU A 35 5.92 19.85 12.17
C LEU A 35 6.98 20.79 12.76
N LEU A 36 7.58 20.45 13.89
CA LEU A 36 8.69 21.21 14.48
C LEU A 36 9.93 21.24 13.56
N PHE A 37 10.18 20.15 12.83
CA PHE A 37 11.28 20.04 11.87
C PHE A 37 10.99 20.77 10.53
N SER A 38 9.72 20.81 10.12
CA SER A 38 9.28 21.24 8.78
C SER A 38 9.68 22.65 8.35
N PRO A 39 9.61 23.72 9.18
CA PRO A 39 9.83 25.10 8.71
C PRO A 39 11.21 25.34 8.10
N ARG A 40 12.25 24.75 8.67
CA ARG A 40 13.61 24.85 8.12
C ARG A 40 13.79 23.99 6.88
N TYR A 41 13.17 22.81 6.86
CA TYR A 41 13.23 21.89 5.72
C TYR A 41 12.65 22.55 4.46
N PHE A 42 11.52 23.24 4.60
CA PHE A 42 10.80 23.86 3.48
C PHE A 42 11.22 25.29 3.17
N HIS A 43 12.31 25.78 3.76
CA HIS A 43 12.77 27.13 3.47
C HIS A 43 13.12 27.29 1.97
N GLY A 44 12.40 28.15 1.27
CA GLY A 44 12.56 28.35 -0.18
C GLY A 44 11.74 27.43 -1.08
N HIS A 45 10.93 26.50 -0.52
CA HIS A 45 10.03 25.66 -1.31
C HIS A 45 8.72 26.36 -1.64
N HIS A 46 8.08 25.93 -2.74
CA HIS A 46 6.80 26.45 -3.20
C HIS A 46 5.61 25.65 -2.62
N HIS A 47 4.41 26.22 -2.70
CA HIS A 47 3.14 25.56 -2.35
C HIS A 47 3.02 25.05 -0.90
N LEU A 48 3.61 25.74 0.07
CA LEU A 48 3.61 25.34 1.49
C LEU A 48 2.20 25.29 2.10
N LYS A 49 1.29 26.19 1.68
CA LYS A 49 -0.11 26.17 2.16
C LYS A 49 -0.79 24.83 1.83
N ARG A 50 -0.54 24.31 0.62
CA ARG A 50 -1.01 23.00 0.19
C ARG A 50 -0.45 21.88 1.09
N TYR A 51 0.86 21.88 1.30
CA TYR A 51 1.52 20.89 2.16
C TYR A 51 0.91 20.85 3.57
N TYR A 52 0.81 22.01 4.25
CA TYR A 52 0.31 22.05 5.62
C TYR A 52 -1.18 21.72 5.71
N PHE A 53 -2.01 22.18 4.76
CA PHE A 53 -3.43 21.81 4.70
C PHE A 53 -3.61 20.29 4.64
N PHE A 54 -2.94 19.62 3.70
CA PHE A 54 -3.02 18.17 3.58
C PHE A 54 -2.35 17.45 4.75
N THR A 55 -1.36 18.05 5.41
CA THR A 55 -0.75 17.50 6.62
C THR A 55 -1.76 17.45 7.78
N VAL A 56 -2.55 18.50 7.98
CA VAL A 56 -3.61 18.51 9.00
C VAL A 56 -4.72 17.52 8.64
N LEU A 57 -5.17 17.50 7.39
CA LEU A 57 -6.22 16.59 6.94
C LEU A 57 -5.79 15.11 7.08
N THR A 58 -4.54 14.80 6.71
CA THR A 58 -3.97 13.45 6.88
C THR A 58 -3.87 13.07 8.36
N PHE A 59 -3.51 14.00 9.24
CA PHE A 59 -3.49 13.78 10.68
C PHE A 59 -4.86 13.39 11.21
N LEU A 60 -5.87 14.21 10.94
CA LEU A 60 -7.24 13.96 11.40
C LEU A 60 -7.77 12.62 10.90
N ALA A 61 -7.52 12.31 9.62
CA ALA A 61 -7.92 11.03 9.06
C ALA A 61 -7.16 9.85 9.68
N THR A 62 -5.85 9.99 9.95
CA THR A 62 -5.04 8.94 10.61
C THR A 62 -5.54 8.66 12.03
N VAL A 63 -5.85 9.70 12.80
CA VAL A 63 -6.44 9.56 14.13
C VAL A 63 -7.83 8.91 14.03
N GLY A 64 -8.62 9.29 13.01
CA GLY A 64 -9.90 8.67 12.71
C GLY A 64 -9.80 7.16 12.50
N VAL A 65 -8.78 6.69 11.75
CA VAL A 65 -8.52 5.24 11.59
C VAL A 65 -8.23 4.59 12.93
N PHE A 66 -7.30 5.14 13.71
CA PHE A 66 -6.90 4.52 14.99
C PHE A 66 -7.99 4.56 16.06
N LEU A 67 -8.93 5.51 16.01
CA LEU A 67 -10.06 5.57 16.93
C LEU A 67 -11.25 4.73 16.47
N SER A 68 -11.26 4.19 15.25
CA SER A 68 -12.38 3.42 14.71
C SER A 68 -12.62 2.12 15.49
N ASN A 69 -13.89 1.84 15.80
CA ASN A 69 -14.36 0.59 16.42
C ASN A 69 -15.26 -0.23 15.47
N ASP A 70 -15.23 0.10 14.20
CA ASP A 70 -15.85 -0.66 13.11
C ASP A 70 -15.02 -0.55 11.83
N LEU A 71 -15.16 -1.53 10.94
CA LEU A 71 -14.44 -1.58 9.68
C LEU A 71 -14.88 -0.51 8.68
N TYR A 72 -16.12 -0.01 8.76
CA TYR A 72 -16.62 1.03 7.87
C TYR A 72 -15.99 2.38 8.22
N ALA A 73 -15.98 2.77 9.49
CA ALA A 73 -15.30 3.98 9.95
C ALA A 73 -13.80 3.91 9.63
N ALA A 74 -13.16 2.76 9.95
CA ALA A 74 -11.76 2.53 9.61
C ALA A 74 -11.49 2.74 8.12
N PHE A 75 -12.33 2.19 7.24
CA PHE A 75 -12.22 2.32 5.80
C PHE A 75 -12.39 3.78 5.32
N VAL A 76 -13.43 4.48 5.78
CA VAL A 76 -13.68 5.87 5.37
C VAL A 76 -12.50 6.77 5.70
N PHE A 77 -11.98 6.71 6.93
CA PHE A 77 -10.83 7.51 7.33
C PHE A 77 -9.53 7.05 6.67
N PHE A 78 -9.39 5.76 6.40
CA PHE A 78 -8.26 5.19 5.66
C PHE A 78 -8.18 5.70 4.22
N GLU A 79 -9.31 5.81 3.53
CA GLU A 79 -9.38 6.38 2.19
C GLU A 79 -9.10 7.88 2.20
N ILE A 80 -9.72 8.65 3.12
CA ILE A 80 -9.44 10.09 3.28
C ILE A 80 -7.95 10.30 3.52
N MET A 81 -7.32 9.53 4.42
CA MET A 81 -5.90 9.59 4.72
C MET A 81 -5.05 9.26 3.48
N SER A 82 -5.46 8.25 2.70
CA SER A 82 -4.73 7.80 1.50
C SER A 82 -4.71 8.87 0.43
N PHE A 83 -5.86 9.51 0.16
CA PHE A 83 -5.94 10.62 -0.79
C PHE A 83 -5.27 11.89 -0.25
N ALA A 84 -5.45 12.22 1.03
CA ALA A 84 -4.86 13.41 1.64
C ALA A 84 -3.33 13.36 1.72
N SER A 85 -2.73 12.18 1.79
CA SER A 85 -1.27 12.01 1.79
C SER A 85 -0.64 11.95 0.39
N TYR A 86 -1.42 11.83 -0.68
CA TYR A 86 -0.92 11.87 -2.06
C TYR A 86 -0.13 13.14 -2.39
N PRO A 87 -0.59 14.37 -2.03
CA PRO A 87 0.15 15.60 -2.29
C PRO A 87 1.54 15.65 -1.63
N TRP A 88 1.80 14.90 -0.58
CA TRP A 88 3.15 14.82 0.02
C TRP A 88 4.15 14.17 -0.94
N VAL A 89 3.74 13.11 -1.63
CA VAL A 89 4.60 12.43 -2.61
C VAL A 89 4.79 13.27 -3.87
N ALA A 90 3.75 14.02 -4.26
CA ALA A 90 3.75 14.90 -5.42
C ALA A 90 4.35 16.30 -5.15
N GLN A 91 4.77 16.62 -3.90
CA GLN A 91 5.09 17.99 -3.45
C GLN A 91 6.12 18.72 -4.32
N GLU A 92 7.17 18.01 -4.77
CA GLU A 92 8.25 18.60 -5.57
C GLU A 92 7.89 18.80 -7.05
N GLU A 93 6.76 18.26 -7.52
CA GLU A 93 6.23 18.38 -8.89
C GLU A 93 7.21 18.01 -10.01
N THR A 94 8.28 17.29 -9.68
CA THR A 94 9.21 16.74 -10.66
C THR A 94 8.60 15.55 -11.39
N SER A 95 9.11 15.22 -12.57
CA SER A 95 8.63 14.05 -13.33
C SER A 95 8.78 12.73 -12.55
N SER A 96 9.78 12.64 -11.67
CA SER A 96 10.00 11.49 -10.78
C SER A 96 9.00 11.46 -9.63
N SER A 97 8.73 12.62 -8.98
CA SER A 97 7.77 12.69 -7.88
C SER A 97 6.34 12.44 -8.36
N LEU A 98 5.95 12.95 -9.52
CA LEU A 98 4.63 12.70 -10.09
C LEU A 98 4.44 11.24 -10.46
N ARG A 99 5.47 10.56 -11.04
CA ARG A 99 5.39 9.11 -11.32
C ARG A 99 5.31 8.27 -10.03
N ALA A 100 6.05 8.62 -9.01
CA ALA A 100 5.98 7.94 -7.71
C ALA A 100 4.61 8.15 -7.05
N ALA A 101 4.07 9.37 -7.12
CA ALA A 101 2.75 9.71 -6.63
C ALA A 101 1.63 8.95 -7.38
N GLN A 102 1.75 8.78 -8.71
CA GLN A 102 0.84 7.94 -9.48
C GLN A 102 0.87 6.48 -9.03
N THR A 103 2.06 5.90 -8.81
CA THR A 103 2.19 4.54 -8.30
C THR A 103 1.57 4.42 -6.89
N TYR A 104 1.83 5.40 -6.02
CA TYR A 104 1.23 5.47 -4.69
C TYR A 104 -0.30 5.49 -4.74
N LEU A 105 -0.87 6.38 -5.57
CA LEU A 105 -2.32 6.53 -5.73
C LEU A 105 -2.94 5.26 -6.34
N ALA A 106 -2.30 4.67 -7.34
CA ALA A 106 -2.79 3.46 -7.99
C ALA A 106 -2.91 2.29 -7.00
N VAL A 107 -1.89 2.08 -6.16
CA VAL A 107 -1.91 1.03 -5.13
C VAL A 107 -2.96 1.36 -4.05
N ALA A 108 -3.11 2.63 -3.65
CA ALA A 108 -4.11 3.06 -2.69
C ALA A 108 -5.53 2.81 -3.21
N VAL A 109 -5.84 3.25 -4.43
CA VAL A 109 -7.17 3.05 -5.04
C VAL A 109 -7.48 1.57 -5.23
N PHE A 110 -6.53 0.78 -5.74
CA PHE A 110 -6.70 -0.67 -5.85
C PHE A 110 -7.00 -1.31 -4.49
N GLY A 111 -6.19 -0.98 -3.47
CA GLY A 111 -6.38 -1.47 -2.11
C GLY A 111 -7.75 -1.09 -1.55
N GLY A 112 -8.17 0.18 -1.73
CA GLY A 112 -9.47 0.67 -1.28
C GLY A 112 -10.64 -0.04 -1.95
N MET A 113 -10.59 -0.25 -3.27
CA MET A 113 -11.64 -0.96 -4.00
C MET A 113 -11.77 -2.42 -3.55
N VAL A 114 -10.64 -3.11 -3.37
CA VAL A 114 -10.63 -4.50 -2.91
C VAL A 114 -11.15 -4.59 -1.46
N THR A 115 -10.75 -3.65 -0.59
CA THR A 115 -11.29 -3.55 0.77
C THR A 115 -12.79 -3.35 0.76
N LEU A 116 -13.29 -2.38 -0.02
CA LEU A 116 -14.72 -2.08 -0.10
C LEU A 116 -15.54 -3.29 -0.54
N MET A 117 -15.07 -4.04 -1.53
CA MET A 117 -15.68 -5.30 -1.95
C MET A 117 -15.74 -6.32 -0.81
N GLY A 118 -14.64 -6.47 -0.06
CA GLY A 118 -14.60 -7.32 1.13
C GLY A 118 -15.58 -6.87 2.22
N LEU A 119 -15.72 -5.55 2.45
CA LEU A 119 -16.66 -4.99 3.43
C LEU A 119 -18.12 -5.27 3.08
N PHE A 120 -18.51 -5.11 1.82
CA PHE A 120 -19.86 -5.44 1.37
C PHE A 120 -20.15 -6.94 1.54
N TRP A 121 -19.21 -7.80 1.17
CA TRP A 121 -19.36 -9.24 1.35
C TRP A 121 -19.48 -9.60 2.84
N LEU A 122 -18.59 -9.03 3.67
CA LEU A 122 -18.62 -9.27 5.11
C LEU A 122 -19.93 -8.78 5.74
N TYR A 123 -20.40 -7.58 5.38
CA TYR A 123 -21.65 -7.02 5.85
C TYR A 123 -22.87 -7.90 5.45
N HIS A 124 -22.88 -8.43 4.24
CA HIS A 124 -23.91 -9.37 3.80
C HIS A 124 -23.98 -10.64 4.67
N LEU A 125 -22.81 -11.15 5.10
CA LEU A 125 -22.74 -12.34 5.95
C LEU A 125 -23.13 -12.07 7.40
N THR A 126 -22.70 -10.93 7.95
CA THR A 126 -22.75 -10.66 9.39
C THR A 126 -23.82 -9.66 9.82
N GLY A 127 -24.34 -8.87 8.88
CA GLY A 127 -25.26 -7.75 9.15
C GLY A 127 -24.64 -6.56 9.88
N SER A 128 -23.32 -6.61 10.20
CA SER A 128 -22.61 -5.55 10.92
C SER A 128 -21.12 -5.55 10.58
N LEU A 129 -20.47 -4.38 10.72
CA LEU A 129 -19.03 -4.21 10.57
C LEU A 129 -18.34 -3.79 11.88
N GLN A 130 -19.05 -3.79 13.01
CA GLN A 130 -18.50 -3.50 14.34
C GLN A 130 -17.61 -4.63 14.81
N PHE A 131 -16.43 -4.32 15.36
CA PHE A 131 -15.43 -5.32 15.75
C PHE A 131 -15.96 -6.36 16.74
N ASP A 132 -16.69 -5.92 17.76
CA ASP A 132 -17.26 -6.82 18.78
C ASP A 132 -18.30 -7.80 18.19
N VAL A 133 -19.13 -7.33 17.23
CA VAL A 133 -20.12 -8.17 16.53
C VAL A 133 -19.42 -9.15 15.58
N LEU A 134 -18.42 -8.70 14.86
CA LEU A 134 -17.61 -9.55 13.96
C LEU A 134 -16.93 -10.68 14.71
N GLN A 135 -16.38 -10.38 15.89
CA GLN A 135 -15.74 -11.37 16.74
C GLN A 135 -16.76 -12.42 17.27
N GLN A 136 -17.92 -11.96 17.73
CA GLN A 136 -18.99 -12.86 18.17
C GLN A 136 -19.48 -13.75 17.02
N TYR A 137 -19.66 -13.18 15.82
CA TYR A 137 -20.03 -13.93 14.63
C TYR A 137 -18.99 -14.99 14.30
N ALA A 138 -17.70 -14.63 14.23
CA ALA A 138 -16.62 -15.55 13.94
C ALA A 138 -16.52 -16.72 14.95
N ALA A 139 -16.77 -16.43 16.24
CA ALA A 139 -16.84 -17.45 17.29
C ALA A 139 -18.07 -18.37 17.20
N SER A 140 -19.17 -17.92 16.61
CA SER A 140 -20.43 -18.68 16.47
C SER A 140 -20.45 -19.61 15.26
N VAL A 141 -19.62 -19.35 14.23
CA VAL A 141 -19.59 -20.12 12.99
C VAL A 141 -18.72 -21.36 13.15
N PRO A 142 -19.29 -22.58 12.97
CA PRO A 142 -18.54 -23.83 13.15
C PRO A 142 -17.37 -24.00 12.17
N ASN A 143 -17.47 -23.41 10.98
CA ASN A 143 -16.44 -23.45 9.96
C ASN A 143 -16.18 -22.02 9.43
N GLN A 144 -14.98 -21.50 9.70
CA GLN A 144 -14.55 -20.15 9.29
C GLN A 144 -14.31 -20.01 7.78
N SER A 145 -14.51 -21.06 6.98
CA SER A 145 -14.25 -21.03 5.52
C SER A 145 -15.04 -19.95 4.78
N SER A 146 -16.27 -19.61 5.22
CA SER A 146 -17.07 -18.52 4.67
C SER A 146 -16.45 -17.13 4.88
N LEU A 147 -15.61 -16.98 5.91
CA LEU A 147 -14.93 -15.73 6.23
C LEU A 147 -13.62 -15.52 5.46
N TYR A 148 -13.01 -16.56 4.85
CA TYR A 148 -11.75 -16.39 4.13
C TYR A 148 -11.85 -15.41 2.98
N GLY A 149 -12.92 -15.47 2.18
CA GLY A 149 -13.12 -14.58 1.04
C GLY A 149 -13.09 -13.10 1.44
N PRO A 150 -14.07 -12.64 2.23
CA PRO A 150 -14.11 -11.24 2.65
C PRO A 150 -12.89 -10.82 3.46
N SER A 151 -12.39 -11.66 4.37
CA SER A 151 -11.19 -11.39 5.16
C SER A 151 -9.95 -11.17 4.30
N THR A 152 -9.75 -12.01 3.27
CA THR A 152 -8.63 -11.87 2.33
C THR A 152 -8.71 -10.57 1.56
N LEU A 153 -9.90 -10.19 1.08
CA LEU A 153 -10.08 -8.93 0.35
C LEU A 153 -9.78 -7.71 1.23
N ILE A 154 -10.31 -7.68 2.45
CA ILE A 154 -10.06 -6.59 3.40
C ILE A 154 -8.57 -6.55 3.77
N PHE A 155 -7.98 -7.71 4.06
CA PHE A 155 -6.56 -7.84 4.38
C PHE A 155 -5.67 -7.31 3.25
N VAL A 156 -5.92 -7.70 1.99
CA VAL A 156 -5.14 -7.26 0.81
C VAL A 156 -5.13 -5.74 0.70
N GLY A 157 -6.26 -5.07 0.92
CA GLY A 157 -6.32 -3.63 0.84
C GLY A 157 -5.52 -2.93 1.95
N PHE A 158 -5.64 -3.36 3.19
CA PHE A 158 -4.84 -2.83 4.29
C PHE A 158 -3.36 -3.19 4.16
N ALA A 159 -3.03 -4.41 3.70
CA ALA A 159 -1.68 -4.87 3.42
C ALA A 159 -0.99 -4.05 2.31
N ALA A 160 -1.73 -3.61 1.29
CA ALA A 160 -1.24 -2.71 0.26
C ALA A 160 -0.69 -1.40 0.86
N LYS A 161 -1.41 -0.80 1.82
CA LYS A 161 -0.98 0.41 2.53
C LYS A 161 0.18 0.16 3.47
N ALA A 162 0.21 -1.00 4.13
CA ALA A 162 1.33 -1.40 4.97
C ALA A 162 2.63 -1.62 4.16
N GLY A 163 2.53 -1.88 2.86
CA GLY A 163 3.67 -2.18 2.00
C GLY A 163 4.08 -3.66 2.06
N VAL A 164 3.11 -4.55 2.21
CA VAL A 164 3.31 -6.01 2.19
C VAL A 164 3.50 -6.50 0.75
N PHE A 165 4.38 -7.49 0.56
CA PHE A 165 4.50 -8.17 -0.74
C PHE A 165 3.16 -8.84 -1.12
N PRO A 166 2.72 -8.72 -2.38
CA PRO A 166 3.36 -8.12 -3.55
C PRO A 166 3.07 -6.62 -3.76
N LEU A 167 2.24 -5.97 -2.94
CA LEU A 167 1.75 -4.59 -3.13
C LEU A 167 2.68 -3.51 -2.54
N HIS A 168 3.93 -3.85 -2.24
CA HIS A 168 4.94 -2.98 -1.60
C HIS A 168 5.55 -1.91 -2.53
N ILE A 169 5.34 -1.98 -3.84
CA ILE A 169 6.08 -1.22 -4.86
C ILE A 169 6.04 0.30 -4.71
N TRP A 170 4.98 0.83 -4.11
CA TRP A 170 4.84 2.26 -3.88
C TRP A 170 5.82 2.80 -2.83
N LEU A 171 6.15 1.98 -1.84
CA LEU A 171 6.89 2.41 -0.64
C LEU A 171 8.35 2.82 -0.97
N PRO A 172 9.16 2.00 -1.68
CA PRO A 172 10.51 2.40 -2.08
C PRO A 172 10.54 3.58 -3.05
N LYS A 173 9.46 3.86 -3.78
CA LYS A 173 9.37 4.95 -4.75
C LYS A 173 8.92 6.26 -4.15
N ALA A 174 7.93 6.22 -3.25
CA ALA A 174 7.39 7.42 -2.65
C ALA A 174 8.40 8.11 -1.74
N HIS A 175 9.16 7.35 -0.95
CA HIS A 175 10.03 7.94 0.08
C HIS A 175 11.22 8.76 -0.45
N PRO A 176 11.95 8.36 -1.51
CA PRO A 176 13.04 9.18 -2.03
C PRO A 176 12.60 10.57 -2.47
N VAL A 177 11.40 10.68 -3.07
CA VAL A 177 10.88 11.92 -3.65
C VAL A 177 10.03 12.75 -2.69
N ALA A 178 9.37 12.13 -1.71
CA ALA A 178 8.59 12.86 -0.71
C ALA A 178 9.50 13.67 0.22
N PRO A 179 9.09 14.85 0.69
CA PRO A 179 9.82 15.60 1.72
C PRO A 179 10.11 14.74 2.95
N ALA A 180 11.27 14.96 3.59
CA ALA A 180 11.68 14.12 4.74
C ALA A 180 10.69 14.13 5.91
N PRO A 181 10.09 15.27 6.32
CA PRO A 181 9.04 15.27 7.34
C PRO A 181 7.83 14.42 6.95
N ALA A 182 7.42 14.47 5.68
CA ALA A 182 6.34 13.62 5.16
C ALA A 182 6.76 12.14 5.12
N SER A 183 7.99 11.84 4.69
CA SER A 183 8.52 10.46 4.66
C SER A 183 8.57 9.84 6.06
N ALA A 184 8.91 10.63 7.09
CA ALA A 184 8.88 10.19 8.48
C ALA A 184 7.47 9.73 8.92
N LEU A 185 6.43 10.49 8.54
CA LEU A 185 5.03 10.16 8.81
C LEU A 185 4.52 9.00 7.94
N LEU A 186 4.83 9.01 6.63
CA LEU A 186 4.43 7.94 5.70
C LEU A 186 4.94 6.57 6.18
N SER A 187 6.23 6.48 6.52
CA SER A 187 6.85 5.24 6.98
C SER A 187 6.49 4.91 8.43
N GLY A 188 6.54 5.91 9.31
CA GLY A 188 6.42 5.72 10.75
C GLY A 188 4.99 5.42 11.20
N ILE A 189 3.98 6.05 10.62
CA ILE A 189 2.61 5.96 11.14
C ILE A 189 1.56 5.57 10.07
N LEU A 190 1.64 6.06 8.82
CA LEU A 190 0.63 5.73 7.82
C LEU A 190 0.64 4.25 7.44
N THR A 191 1.81 3.62 7.36
CA THR A 191 1.90 2.16 7.17
C THR A 191 1.22 1.37 8.29
N LYS A 192 1.16 1.92 9.52
CA LYS A 192 0.53 1.28 10.69
C LYS A 192 -1.00 1.33 10.64
N THR A 193 -1.60 2.24 9.88
CA THR A 193 -3.04 2.16 9.59
C THR A 193 -3.38 0.92 8.77
N GLY A 194 -2.47 0.52 7.85
CA GLY A 194 -2.57 -0.77 7.17
C GLY A 194 -2.41 -1.95 8.14
N VAL A 195 -1.41 -1.88 9.03
CA VAL A 195 -1.22 -2.91 10.08
C VAL A 195 -2.44 -2.99 11.01
N PHE A 196 -3.06 -1.86 11.37
CA PHE A 196 -4.29 -1.81 12.15
C PHE A 196 -5.40 -2.67 11.53
N GLY A 197 -5.68 -2.48 10.24
CA GLY A 197 -6.69 -3.28 9.54
C GLY A 197 -6.31 -4.76 9.44
N MET A 198 -5.02 -5.07 9.26
CA MET A 198 -4.52 -6.46 9.27
C MET A 198 -4.72 -7.13 10.64
N ILE A 199 -4.50 -6.41 11.74
CA ILE A 199 -4.76 -6.90 13.11
C ILE A 199 -6.27 -7.15 13.28
N VAL A 200 -7.13 -6.20 12.88
CA VAL A 200 -8.60 -6.38 12.99
C VAL A 200 -9.06 -7.63 12.25
N VAL A 201 -8.62 -7.83 11.00
CA VAL A 201 -8.99 -9.04 10.24
C VAL A 201 -8.50 -10.31 10.93
N SER A 202 -7.24 -10.32 11.35
CA SER A 202 -6.61 -11.54 11.88
C SER A 202 -7.08 -11.89 13.30
N CYS A 203 -7.32 -10.87 14.13
CA CYS A 203 -7.72 -11.08 15.52
C CYS A 203 -9.25 -11.13 15.72
N SER A 204 -10.06 -10.42 14.89
CA SER A 204 -11.52 -10.42 15.06
C SER A 204 -12.25 -11.44 14.20
N LEU A 205 -11.70 -11.83 13.03
CA LEU A 205 -12.37 -12.73 12.07
C LEU A 205 -11.74 -14.12 12.02
N LEU A 206 -10.41 -14.23 12.07
CA LEU A 206 -9.68 -15.47 11.83
C LEU A 206 -8.71 -15.82 12.96
N TYR A 207 -9.08 -15.46 14.20
CA TYR A 207 -8.27 -15.72 15.38
C TYR A 207 -8.20 -17.22 15.68
N GLY A 208 -6.97 -17.74 15.83
CA GLY A 208 -6.74 -19.17 16.06
C GLY A 208 -6.82 -20.06 14.82
N ASP A 209 -7.05 -19.47 13.63
CA ASP A 209 -7.05 -20.22 12.38
C ASP A 209 -5.62 -20.53 11.92
N VAL A 210 -5.28 -21.82 11.89
CA VAL A 210 -3.91 -22.29 11.55
C VAL A 210 -3.56 -22.01 10.10
N PHE A 211 -4.51 -22.13 9.17
CA PHE A 211 -4.25 -21.85 7.75
C PHE A 211 -3.95 -20.36 7.56
N TRP A 212 -4.77 -19.48 8.16
CA TRP A 212 -4.56 -18.05 8.11
C TRP A 212 -3.23 -17.62 8.75
N GLY A 213 -2.91 -18.15 9.92
CA GLY A 213 -1.64 -17.88 10.59
C GLY A 213 -0.42 -18.27 9.75
N ASN A 214 -0.47 -19.42 9.08
CA ASN A 214 0.61 -19.87 8.16
C ASN A 214 0.68 -19.02 6.88
N LEU A 215 -0.45 -18.58 6.33
CA LEU A 215 -0.50 -17.65 5.20
C LEU A 215 0.15 -16.31 5.57
N LEU A 216 -0.18 -15.76 6.74
CA LEU A 216 0.46 -14.56 7.27
C LEU A 216 1.96 -14.76 7.42
N LEU A 217 2.40 -15.89 7.97
CA LEU A 217 3.80 -16.22 8.18
C LEU A 217 4.58 -16.30 6.85
N PHE A 218 3.98 -16.90 5.83
CA PHE A 218 4.55 -16.98 4.49
C PHE A 218 4.73 -15.58 3.87
N LEU A 219 3.69 -14.74 3.90
CA LEU A 219 3.75 -13.36 3.40
C LEU A 219 4.73 -12.50 4.21
N ALA A 220 4.76 -12.69 5.53
CA ALA A 220 5.70 -12.02 6.42
C ALA A 220 7.15 -12.34 6.07
N GLY A 221 7.47 -13.61 5.86
CA GLY A 221 8.81 -14.07 5.51
C GLY A 221 9.30 -13.46 4.20
N ILE A 222 8.47 -13.48 3.14
CA ILE A 222 8.82 -12.85 1.86
C ILE A 222 9.00 -11.33 2.03
N THR A 223 8.07 -10.66 2.71
CA THR A 223 8.11 -9.21 2.91
C THR A 223 9.35 -8.80 3.70
N MET A 224 9.67 -9.54 4.76
CA MET A 224 10.81 -9.31 5.64
C MET A 224 12.15 -9.44 4.91
N VAL A 225 12.35 -10.55 4.19
CA VAL A 225 13.60 -10.83 3.49
C VAL A 225 13.78 -9.94 2.27
N LEU A 226 12.76 -9.84 1.41
CA LEU A 226 12.82 -9.03 0.20
C LEU A 226 13.12 -7.56 0.54
N GLY A 227 12.43 -6.99 1.54
CA GLY A 227 12.68 -5.63 2.00
C GLY A 227 14.12 -5.44 2.49
N ALA A 228 14.66 -6.39 3.26
CA ALA A 228 16.03 -6.35 3.75
C ALA A 228 17.06 -6.45 2.61
N VAL A 229 16.86 -7.37 1.66
CA VAL A 229 17.75 -7.54 0.50
C VAL A 229 17.72 -6.28 -0.38
N MET A 230 16.55 -5.71 -0.67
CA MET A 230 16.44 -4.45 -1.41
C MET A 230 17.21 -3.31 -0.72
N ALA A 231 17.14 -3.22 0.63
CA ALA A 231 17.88 -2.23 1.40
C ALA A 231 19.40 -2.42 1.31
N VAL A 232 19.88 -3.68 1.28
CA VAL A 232 21.32 -3.99 1.12
C VAL A 232 21.84 -3.46 -0.21
N PHE A 233 21.13 -3.66 -1.31
CA PHE A 233 21.57 -3.23 -2.65
C PHE A 233 21.30 -1.75 -2.95
N SER A 234 20.47 -1.07 -2.17
CA SER A 234 20.14 0.33 -2.40
C SER A 234 21.35 1.25 -2.26
N THR A 235 21.45 2.22 -3.17
CA THR A 235 22.49 3.27 -3.22
C THR A 235 21.97 4.66 -2.83
N ASP A 236 20.73 4.75 -2.37
CA ASP A 236 20.07 5.98 -1.93
C ASP A 236 19.66 5.87 -0.46
N LEU A 237 19.85 6.95 0.31
CA LEU A 237 19.60 6.99 1.75
C LEU A 237 18.12 6.75 2.08
N LYS A 238 17.21 7.51 1.49
CA LYS A 238 15.78 7.37 1.77
C LYS A 238 15.20 6.08 1.18
N HIS A 239 15.69 5.66 0.02
CA HIS A 239 15.29 4.38 -0.57
C HIS A 239 15.71 3.20 0.33
N THR A 240 16.92 3.23 0.90
CA THR A 240 17.37 2.21 1.88
C THR A 240 16.45 2.20 3.10
N LEU A 241 16.12 3.38 3.65
CA LEU A 241 15.19 3.49 4.78
C LEU A 241 13.77 3.02 4.43
N ALA A 242 13.30 3.24 3.20
CA ALA A 242 12.01 2.76 2.73
C ALA A 242 11.97 1.21 2.64
N CYS A 243 12.95 0.61 1.99
CA CYS A 243 13.07 -0.86 1.91
C CYS A 243 13.21 -1.50 3.30
N SER A 244 13.92 -0.83 4.22
CA SER A 244 14.00 -1.27 5.61
C SER A 244 12.64 -1.21 6.31
N SER A 245 11.75 -0.26 5.95
CA SER A 245 10.38 -0.22 6.51
C SER A 245 9.55 -1.42 6.06
N MET A 246 9.67 -1.80 4.79
CA MET A 246 9.05 -3.04 4.28
C MET A 246 9.53 -4.26 5.08
N SER A 247 10.83 -4.39 5.30
CA SER A 247 11.40 -5.48 6.12
C SER A 247 10.81 -5.49 7.53
N GLN A 248 10.72 -4.34 8.21
CA GLN A 248 10.18 -4.27 9.57
C GLN A 248 8.67 -4.52 9.63
N ILE A 249 7.90 -4.20 8.57
CA ILE A 249 6.50 -4.65 8.45
C ILE A 249 6.43 -6.18 8.41
N GLY A 250 7.36 -6.85 7.75
CA GLY A 250 7.48 -8.31 7.79
C GLY A 250 7.70 -8.85 9.21
N PHE A 251 8.55 -8.19 10.03
CA PHE A 251 8.71 -8.54 11.45
C PHE A 251 7.40 -8.36 12.26
N ILE A 252 6.67 -7.27 12.05
CA ILE A 252 5.36 -7.04 12.68
C ILE A 252 4.36 -8.14 12.27
N MET A 253 4.31 -8.48 10.99
CA MET A 253 3.44 -9.56 10.48
C MET A 253 3.82 -10.92 11.04
N THR A 254 5.12 -11.19 11.26
CA THR A 254 5.58 -12.41 11.93
C THR A 254 4.98 -12.49 13.33
N GLY A 255 5.07 -11.43 14.12
CA GLY A 255 4.45 -11.38 15.43
C GLY A 255 2.93 -11.58 15.37
N LEU A 256 2.25 -10.94 14.42
CA LEU A 256 0.81 -11.11 14.20
C LEU A 256 0.45 -12.55 13.81
N ALA A 257 1.25 -13.20 12.97
CA ALA A 257 1.04 -14.59 12.58
C ALA A 257 1.12 -15.53 13.80
N PHE A 258 2.14 -15.34 14.66
CA PHE A 258 2.24 -16.13 15.89
C PHE A 258 1.20 -15.73 16.95
N THR A 259 0.69 -14.49 16.93
CA THR A 259 -0.48 -14.12 17.76
C THR A 259 -1.71 -14.96 17.40
N VAL A 260 -1.92 -15.22 16.11
CA VAL A 260 -3.02 -16.07 15.62
C VAL A 260 -2.74 -17.55 15.91
N LEU A 261 -1.52 -18.03 15.64
CA LEU A 261 -1.15 -19.46 15.77
C LEU A 261 -1.12 -19.94 17.21
N LEU A 262 -0.57 -19.15 18.14
CA LEU A 262 -0.49 -19.49 19.56
C LEU A 262 -1.82 -19.37 20.29
N HIS A 263 -2.79 -18.68 19.68
CA HIS A 263 -4.14 -18.51 20.22
C HIS A 263 -4.11 -18.04 21.70
N HIS A 264 -4.54 -18.85 22.64
CA HIS A 264 -4.60 -18.49 24.07
C HIS A 264 -3.22 -18.36 24.76
N LYS A 265 -2.14 -18.85 24.14
CA LYS A 265 -0.77 -18.75 24.67
C LYS A 265 0.04 -17.60 24.03
N ASN A 266 -0.60 -16.68 23.39
CA ASN A 266 0.00 -15.67 22.52
C ASN A 266 0.61 -14.45 23.24
N ALA A 267 0.80 -14.49 24.55
CA ALA A 267 1.28 -13.34 25.31
C ALA A 267 2.51 -12.67 24.70
N LEU A 268 3.56 -13.43 24.43
CA LEU A 268 4.80 -12.91 23.86
C LEU A 268 4.61 -12.37 22.43
N ALA A 269 3.86 -13.09 21.58
CA ALA A 269 3.59 -12.70 20.22
C ALA A 269 2.78 -11.39 20.14
N ALA A 270 1.68 -11.27 20.87
CA ALA A 270 0.81 -10.10 20.85
C ALA A 270 1.53 -8.84 21.36
N HIS A 271 2.20 -8.93 22.50
CA HIS A 271 2.96 -7.82 23.08
C HIS A 271 4.17 -7.46 22.23
N GLY A 272 4.87 -8.47 21.68
CA GLY A 272 5.98 -8.27 20.76
C GLY A 272 5.55 -7.57 19.47
N THR A 273 4.41 -7.95 18.90
CA THR A 273 3.81 -7.33 17.71
C THR A 273 3.51 -5.85 17.94
N PHE A 274 2.79 -5.54 19.02
CA PHE A 274 2.47 -4.16 19.39
C PHE A 274 3.73 -3.33 19.64
N LEU A 275 4.66 -3.84 20.45
CA LEU A 275 5.91 -3.13 20.74
C LEU A 275 6.76 -2.93 19.48
N HIS A 276 6.78 -3.91 18.57
CA HIS A 276 7.54 -3.73 17.33
C HIS A 276 6.89 -2.70 16.39
N MET A 277 5.57 -2.66 16.36
CA MET A 277 4.80 -1.64 15.64
C MET A 277 5.09 -0.24 16.20
N LEU A 278 5.10 -0.06 17.53
CA LEU A 278 5.43 1.18 18.24
C LEU A 278 6.88 1.60 18.00
N ASN A 279 7.82 0.70 18.29
CA ASN A 279 9.25 0.96 18.18
C ASN A 279 9.65 1.34 16.77
N HIS A 280 9.13 0.64 15.77
CA HIS A 280 9.38 0.95 14.37
C HIS A 280 8.84 2.33 13.97
N SER A 281 7.68 2.75 14.51
CA SER A 281 7.13 4.10 14.27
C SER A 281 8.11 5.18 14.76
N LEU A 282 8.59 5.06 15.98
CA LEU A 282 9.48 6.04 16.60
C LEU A 282 10.88 6.05 15.96
N ILE A 283 11.45 4.87 15.69
CA ILE A 283 12.75 4.75 15.02
C ILE A 283 12.71 5.37 13.62
N LYS A 284 11.62 5.15 12.87
CA LYS A 284 11.48 5.72 11.52
C LYS A 284 11.30 7.23 11.54
N LEU A 285 10.60 7.77 12.53
CA LEU A 285 10.55 9.22 12.73
C LEU A 285 11.96 9.79 12.81
N ASP A 286 12.77 9.28 13.72
CA ASP A 286 14.13 9.75 13.94
C ASP A 286 15.01 9.61 12.70
N LEU A 287 15.09 8.43 12.09
CA LEU A 287 15.96 8.16 10.94
C LEU A 287 15.59 8.98 9.69
N PHE A 288 14.30 9.18 9.40
CA PHE A 288 13.89 10.01 8.26
C PHE A 288 14.11 11.50 8.51
N LEU A 289 13.99 12.00 9.74
CA LEU A 289 14.37 13.37 10.07
C LEU A 289 15.89 13.56 10.00
N CYS A 290 16.69 12.58 10.43
CA CYS A 290 18.15 12.57 10.20
C CYS A 290 18.50 12.61 8.71
N ALA A 291 17.81 11.80 7.88
CA ALA A 291 17.97 11.83 6.43
C ALA A 291 17.56 13.20 5.84
N GLY A 292 16.54 13.84 6.40
CA GLY A 292 16.15 15.21 6.07
C GLY A 292 17.24 16.23 6.39
N ALA A 293 17.91 16.10 7.54
CA ALA A 293 19.04 16.94 7.92
C ALA A 293 20.23 16.77 6.96
N VAL A 294 20.50 15.55 6.50
CA VAL A 294 21.50 15.32 5.44
C VAL A 294 21.09 16.02 4.15
N TYR A 295 19.86 15.79 3.67
CA TYR A 295 19.37 16.31 2.40
C TYR A 295 19.33 17.85 2.35
N MET A 296 18.89 18.52 3.43
CA MET A 296 18.89 19.99 3.50
C MET A 296 20.26 20.65 3.28
N ASN A 297 21.34 19.90 3.52
CA ASN A 297 22.69 20.43 3.45
C ASN A 297 23.48 19.95 2.22
N THR A 298 23.12 18.78 1.68
CA THR A 298 23.84 18.17 0.56
C THR A 298 23.05 18.22 -0.75
N HIS A 299 21.72 18.44 -0.67
CA HIS A 299 20.78 18.36 -1.80
C HIS A 299 20.88 17.05 -2.59
N SER A 300 21.42 16.01 -1.95
CA SER A 300 21.55 14.66 -2.52
C SER A 300 21.12 13.61 -1.50
N LEU A 301 20.69 12.46 -2.02
CA LEU A 301 20.39 11.25 -1.24
C LEU A 301 21.30 10.08 -1.67
N ASN A 302 22.09 10.25 -2.72
CA ASN A 302 23.02 9.23 -3.23
C ASN A 302 24.14 9.00 -2.21
N LEU A 303 24.33 7.76 -1.78
CA LEU A 303 25.30 7.39 -0.75
C LEU A 303 26.75 7.79 -1.13
N THR A 304 27.11 7.75 -2.41
CA THR A 304 28.43 8.18 -2.87
C THR A 304 28.63 9.67 -2.68
N GLU A 305 27.59 10.49 -2.94
CA GLU A 305 27.66 11.94 -2.86
C GLU A 305 27.60 12.46 -1.43
N ILE A 306 26.74 11.86 -0.57
CA ILE A 306 26.56 12.29 0.84
C ILE A 306 27.60 11.72 1.80
N ARG A 307 28.50 10.86 1.30
CA ARG A 307 29.52 10.19 2.09
C ARG A 307 30.35 11.19 2.89
N GLY A 308 30.50 10.95 4.20
CA GLY A 308 31.32 11.76 5.10
C GLY A 308 30.67 13.05 5.60
N PHE A 309 29.42 13.36 5.21
CA PHE A 309 28.73 14.58 5.64
C PHE A 309 28.66 14.71 7.16
N GLY A 310 28.37 13.63 7.87
CA GLY A 310 28.13 13.61 9.32
C GLY A 310 29.40 13.58 10.19
N ARG A 311 30.61 13.46 9.64
CA ARG A 311 31.85 13.23 10.41
C ARG A 311 32.09 14.24 11.52
N LYS A 312 31.83 15.52 11.27
CA LYS A 312 31.98 16.61 12.26
C LYS A 312 30.62 17.19 12.72
N LYS A 313 29.59 16.35 12.77
CA LYS A 313 28.22 16.73 13.17
C LYS A 313 27.75 15.92 14.39
N PRO A 314 28.25 16.23 15.61
CA PRO A 314 28.04 15.37 16.78
C PRO A 314 26.57 15.16 17.13
N LEU A 315 25.71 16.17 16.99
CA LEU A 315 24.29 16.03 17.26
C LEU A 315 23.62 15.08 16.26
N LEU A 316 23.87 15.24 14.95
CA LEU A 316 23.32 14.36 13.93
C LEU A 316 23.83 12.92 14.12
N HIS A 317 25.11 12.79 14.48
CA HIS A 317 25.72 11.49 14.78
C HIS A 317 25.02 10.81 15.95
N PHE A 318 24.81 11.54 17.05
CA PHE A 318 24.10 11.01 18.22
C PHE A 318 22.67 10.56 17.86
N CYS A 319 21.89 11.43 17.21
CA CYS A 319 20.51 11.10 16.86
C CYS A 319 20.43 9.89 15.92
N PHE A 320 21.21 9.89 14.83
CA PHE A 320 21.25 8.75 13.92
C PHE A 320 21.71 7.45 14.59
N LEU A 321 22.66 7.55 15.53
CA LEU A 321 23.15 6.40 16.30
C LEU A 321 22.04 5.79 17.15
N MET A 322 21.17 6.59 17.79
CA MET A 322 20.03 6.10 18.56
C MET A 322 19.05 5.31 17.68
N GLY A 323 18.67 5.87 16.52
CA GLY A 323 17.81 5.18 15.55
C GLY A 323 18.47 3.93 14.96
N TYR A 324 19.76 3.99 14.68
CA TYR A 324 20.55 2.87 14.18
C TYR A 324 20.57 1.71 15.18
N LEU A 325 20.97 1.96 16.44
CA LEU A 325 21.04 0.94 17.48
C LEU A 325 19.66 0.36 17.81
N GLY A 326 18.63 1.21 17.80
CA GLY A 326 17.24 0.77 17.95
C GLY A 326 16.80 -0.17 16.84
N LEU A 327 17.04 0.17 15.56
CA LEU A 327 16.57 -0.63 14.44
C LEU A 327 17.27 -1.98 14.31
N ILE A 328 18.58 -2.03 14.54
CA ILE A 328 19.35 -3.28 14.48
C ILE A 328 19.05 -4.22 15.66
N GLY A 329 18.47 -3.70 16.74
CA GLY A 329 18.08 -4.48 17.90
C GLY A 329 19.24 -4.78 18.86
N VAL A 330 20.09 -3.76 19.13
CA VAL A 330 21.11 -3.87 20.17
C VAL A 330 20.43 -3.93 21.54
N PRO A 331 20.86 -4.80 22.46
CA PRO A 331 20.39 -4.80 23.84
C PRO A 331 20.39 -3.39 24.45
N LEU A 332 19.44 -3.12 25.33
CA LEU A 332 19.18 -1.81 25.94
C LEU A 332 18.49 -0.78 25.03
N PHE A 333 18.18 -1.13 23.79
CA PHE A 333 17.36 -0.29 22.90
C PHE A 333 15.98 -0.91 22.66
N ASN A 334 15.02 -0.04 22.36
CA ASN A 334 13.62 -0.42 22.20
C ASN A 334 13.36 -1.53 21.15
N GLY A 335 14.08 -1.52 20.02
CA GLY A 335 13.93 -2.54 18.98
C GLY A 335 14.35 -3.95 19.41
N PHE A 336 15.30 -4.07 20.33
CA PHE A 336 15.69 -5.34 20.92
C PHE A 336 14.51 -5.99 21.67
N LEU A 337 13.81 -5.24 22.52
CA LEU A 337 12.72 -5.76 23.34
C LEU A 337 11.65 -6.45 22.48
N SER A 338 11.19 -5.75 21.45
CA SER A 338 10.13 -6.27 20.59
C SER A 338 10.57 -7.46 19.72
N LYS A 339 11.81 -7.43 19.20
CA LYS A 339 12.34 -8.55 18.42
C LYS A 339 12.55 -9.79 19.28
N SER A 340 12.99 -9.62 20.54
CA SER A 340 13.16 -10.72 21.49
C SER A 340 11.84 -11.41 21.82
N LEU A 341 10.76 -10.65 22.10
CA LEU A 341 9.45 -11.25 22.35
C LEU A 341 8.90 -12.01 21.14
N ILE A 342 9.07 -11.46 19.93
CA ILE A 342 8.63 -12.17 18.70
C ILE A 342 9.49 -13.42 18.50
N HIS A 343 10.80 -13.36 18.74
CA HIS A 343 11.69 -14.50 18.62
C HIS A 343 11.34 -15.61 19.62
N GLU A 344 11.10 -15.27 20.90
CA GLU A 344 10.63 -16.22 21.92
C GLU A 344 9.29 -16.87 21.50
N ALA A 345 8.34 -16.11 20.94
CA ALA A 345 7.08 -16.66 20.46
C ALA A 345 7.28 -17.64 19.29
N ILE A 346 8.26 -17.41 18.40
CA ILE A 346 8.63 -18.36 17.34
C ILE A 346 9.14 -19.67 17.98
N LEU A 347 10.05 -19.58 18.96
CA LEU A 347 10.62 -20.74 19.64
C LEU A 347 9.57 -21.50 20.43
N GLU A 348 8.65 -20.81 21.12
CA GLU A 348 7.55 -21.43 21.85
C GLU A 348 6.67 -22.28 20.94
N TYR A 349 6.23 -21.71 19.79
CA TYR A 349 5.42 -22.44 18.84
C TYR A 349 6.19 -23.58 18.16
N ALA A 350 7.47 -23.36 17.82
CA ALA A 350 8.32 -24.38 17.22
C ALA A 350 8.54 -25.58 18.15
N ALA A 351 8.64 -25.38 19.46
CA ALA A 351 8.79 -26.44 20.45
C ALA A 351 7.53 -27.31 20.60
N GLU A 352 6.33 -26.77 20.32
CA GLU A 352 5.06 -27.50 20.37
C GLU A 352 4.74 -28.25 19.06
N ALA A 353 5.46 -27.97 17.97
CA ALA A 353 5.22 -28.60 16.69
C ALA A 353 5.54 -30.11 16.73
N PRO A 354 4.70 -30.96 16.10
CA PRO A 354 4.92 -32.43 16.09
C PRO A 354 6.25 -32.77 15.43
N GLY A 355 6.94 -33.83 15.95
CA GLY A 355 8.27 -34.24 15.53
C GLY A 355 8.38 -34.55 14.03
N GLY A 356 9.56 -34.25 13.45
CA GLY A 356 9.87 -34.37 12.03
C GLY A 356 10.54 -33.09 11.52
N PHE A 357 10.41 -32.79 10.22
CA PHE A 357 10.90 -31.52 9.64
C PHE A 357 10.08 -30.36 10.20
N ASN A 358 10.71 -29.56 11.04
CA ASN A 358 10.06 -28.42 11.68
C ASN A 358 10.27 -27.14 10.84
N TRP A 359 9.25 -26.75 10.07
CA TRP A 359 9.25 -25.54 9.27
C TRP A 359 9.46 -24.28 10.12
N TYR A 360 8.99 -24.24 11.36
CA TYR A 360 9.08 -23.08 12.24
C TYR A 360 10.50 -22.84 12.77
N GLU A 361 11.29 -23.89 12.97
CA GLU A 361 12.73 -23.76 13.26
C GLU A 361 13.50 -23.17 12.06
N MET A 362 13.11 -23.52 10.83
CA MET A 362 13.68 -22.89 9.64
C MET A 362 13.25 -21.43 9.53
N TYR A 363 12.03 -21.12 9.90
CA TYR A 363 11.52 -19.73 9.93
C TYR A 363 12.25 -18.90 10.99
N GLU A 364 12.58 -19.46 12.15
CA GLU A 364 13.43 -18.80 13.16
C GLU A 364 14.77 -18.37 12.57
N LYS A 365 15.46 -19.26 11.83
CA LYS A 365 16.71 -18.92 11.15
C LYS A 365 16.52 -17.81 10.13
N LEU A 366 15.41 -17.82 9.38
CA LEU A 366 15.06 -16.76 8.43
C LEU A 366 14.86 -15.41 9.15
N PHE A 367 14.23 -15.43 10.32
CA PHE A 367 14.04 -14.26 11.18
C PHE A 367 15.38 -13.67 11.64
N LEU A 368 16.31 -14.52 12.12
CA LEU A 368 17.65 -14.10 12.55
C LEU A 368 18.50 -13.56 11.38
N ILE A 369 18.43 -14.21 10.21
CA ILE A 369 19.11 -13.73 8.97
C ILE A 369 18.58 -12.35 8.58
N SER A 370 17.28 -12.13 8.62
CA SER A 370 16.67 -10.83 8.29
C SER A 370 17.05 -9.75 9.29
N GLY A 371 17.19 -10.12 10.58
CA GLY A 371 17.79 -9.27 11.61
C GLY A 371 19.22 -8.88 11.28
N GLY A 372 20.02 -9.84 10.80
CA GLY A 372 21.39 -9.63 10.34
C GLY A 372 21.47 -8.72 9.12
N LEU A 373 20.61 -8.94 8.11
CA LEU A 373 20.52 -8.03 6.97
C LEU A 373 20.15 -6.61 7.40
N THR A 374 19.27 -6.47 8.40
CA THR A 374 18.94 -5.17 9.00
C THR A 374 20.18 -4.49 9.58
N ALA A 375 20.99 -5.22 10.36
CA ALA A 375 22.24 -4.70 10.88
C ALA A 375 23.22 -4.31 9.77
N ALA A 376 23.33 -5.11 8.71
CA ALA A 376 24.23 -4.86 7.58
C ALA A 376 23.91 -3.56 6.82
N TYR A 377 22.66 -3.37 6.38
CA TYR A 377 22.33 -2.16 5.60
C TYR A 377 22.33 -0.90 6.48
N MET A 378 21.96 -0.99 7.74
CA MET A 378 22.04 0.15 8.65
C MET A 378 23.49 0.52 8.98
N THR A 379 24.37 -0.47 9.17
CA THR A 379 25.83 -0.24 9.33
C THR A 379 26.41 0.39 8.08
N LYS A 380 25.99 -0.06 6.87
CA LYS A 380 26.36 0.57 5.61
C LYS A 380 26.06 2.07 5.61
N LEU A 381 24.83 2.47 6.01
CA LEU A 381 24.44 3.88 6.07
C LEU A 381 25.25 4.65 7.12
N TYR A 382 25.42 4.08 8.30
CA TYR A 382 26.17 4.70 9.38
C TYR A 382 27.63 4.96 9.01
N LEU A 383 28.32 3.95 8.47
CA LEU A 383 29.71 4.09 8.02
C LEU A 383 29.84 5.08 6.87
N CYS A 384 28.87 5.08 5.94
CA CYS A 384 28.84 6.02 4.82
C CYS A 384 28.77 7.48 5.31
N ILE A 385 27.87 7.79 6.20
CA ILE A 385 27.58 9.18 6.59
C ILE A 385 28.61 9.70 7.60
N PHE A 386 29.02 8.87 8.58
CA PHE A 386 29.78 9.35 9.74
C PHE A 386 31.24 8.92 9.80
N TRP A 387 31.61 7.84 9.10
CA TRP A 387 32.97 7.28 9.25
C TRP A 387 33.87 7.59 8.06
N PHE A 388 33.43 7.30 6.84
CA PHE A 388 34.24 7.48 5.66
C PHE A 388 34.23 8.94 5.19
N ALA A 389 35.37 9.45 4.69
CA ALA A 389 35.45 10.77 4.07
C ALA A 389 34.88 10.76 2.64
N ASN A 390 34.42 11.91 2.17
CA ASN A 390 34.06 12.10 0.79
C ASN A 390 35.30 12.07 -0.12
N LYS A 391 35.17 11.57 -1.35
CA LYS A 391 36.24 11.63 -2.33
C LYS A 391 36.56 13.06 -2.79
N ASN A 392 35.55 13.91 -2.84
CA ASN A 392 35.69 15.32 -3.15
C ASN A 392 36.14 16.07 -1.89
N GLU A 393 37.43 16.31 -1.78
CA GLU A 393 38.06 17.00 -0.66
C GLU A 393 37.47 18.41 -0.43
N LYS A 394 37.09 19.11 -1.52
CA LYS A 394 36.51 20.45 -1.44
C LYS A 394 35.13 20.39 -0.73
N SER A 395 34.26 19.46 -1.14
CA SER A 395 32.96 19.26 -0.52
C SER A 395 33.11 18.81 0.95
N GLN A 396 34.06 17.92 1.24
CA GLN A 396 34.33 17.49 2.61
C GLN A 396 34.80 18.66 3.49
N ALA A 397 35.72 19.50 2.99
CA ALA A 397 36.24 20.66 3.72
C ALA A 397 35.15 21.72 3.95
N GLU A 398 34.24 21.91 2.99
CA GLU A 398 33.07 22.79 3.14
C GLU A 398 32.14 22.28 4.23
N TRP A 399 31.78 21.01 4.18
CA TRP A 399 30.90 20.41 5.19
C TRP A 399 31.53 20.44 6.56
N ASP A 400 32.82 20.15 6.67
CA ASP A 400 33.54 20.14 7.95
C ASP A 400 33.58 21.51 8.62
N ARG A 401 33.54 22.62 7.84
CA ARG A 401 33.49 24.00 8.34
C ARG A 401 32.08 24.46 8.71
N LYS A 402 31.05 23.82 8.17
CA LYS A 402 29.64 24.27 8.36
C LYS A 402 29.13 23.89 9.75
N GLU A 403 29.26 24.78 10.71
CA GLU A 403 28.78 24.58 12.08
C GLU A 403 27.25 24.67 12.19
N HIS A 404 26.64 25.65 11.53
CA HIS A 404 25.18 25.91 11.56
C HIS A 404 24.44 25.14 10.46
N TYR A 405 24.35 23.82 10.58
CA TYR A 405 23.67 22.96 9.62
C TYR A 405 22.20 22.65 9.97
N LEU A 406 21.75 22.95 11.18
CA LEU A 406 20.38 22.80 11.69
C LEU A 406 19.89 24.10 12.31
N SER A 407 18.56 24.35 12.25
CA SER A 407 17.92 25.35 13.10
C SER A 407 17.72 24.79 14.52
N PRO A 408 17.56 25.68 15.55
CA PRO A 408 17.25 25.21 16.90
C PRO A 408 16.00 24.32 16.98
N ALA A 409 14.95 24.64 16.22
CA ALA A 409 13.74 23.83 16.16
C ALA A 409 13.99 22.45 15.54
N SER A 410 14.77 22.39 14.44
CA SER A 410 15.14 21.10 13.82
C SER A 410 16.04 20.26 14.73
N ALA A 411 16.95 20.90 15.46
CA ALA A 411 17.79 20.23 16.46
C ALA A 411 16.95 19.66 17.61
N ALA A 412 16.00 20.43 18.13
CA ALA A 412 15.07 19.97 19.16
C ALA A 412 14.22 18.79 18.68
N ALA A 413 13.69 18.85 17.44
CA ALA A 413 12.94 17.75 16.85
C ALA A 413 13.76 16.45 16.79
N LEU A 414 15.03 16.52 16.37
CA LEU A 414 15.94 15.36 16.34
C LEU A 414 16.25 14.84 17.73
N ILE A 415 16.52 15.71 18.71
CA ILE A 415 16.80 15.29 20.09
C ILE A 415 15.57 14.60 20.70
N ILE A 416 14.39 15.19 20.55
CA ILE A 416 13.14 14.63 21.09
C ILE A 416 12.86 13.25 20.48
N SER A 417 12.98 13.10 19.14
CA SER A 417 12.73 11.81 18.48
C SER A 417 13.74 10.75 18.88
N SER A 418 15.03 11.11 19.04
CA SER A 418 16.08 10.16 19.34
C SER A 418 16.12 9.72 20.80
N LEU A 419 15.84 10.61 21.77
CA LEU A 419 15.90 10.30 23.19
C LEU A 419 14.81 9.30 23.66
N VAL A 420 13.67 9.29 23.02
CA VAL A 420 12.57 8.33 23.34
C VAL A 420 13.03 6.88 23.13
N LEU A 421 13.92 6.62 22.17
CA LEU A 421 14.33 5.27 21.78
C LEU A 421 15.09 4.52 22.89
N PRO A 422 16.16 5.08 23.49
CA PRO A 422 16.83 4.43 24.61
C PRO A 422 15.98 4.44 25.89
N ILE A 423 15.12 5.45 26.13
CA ILE A 423 14.25 5.48 27.31
C ILE A 423 13.35 4.24 27.35
N LEU A 424 12.72 3.90 26.21
CA LEU A 424 11.90 2.70 26.10
C LEU A 424 12.70 1.41 26.29
N GLY A 425 13.97 1.40 25.88
CA GLY A 425 14.85 0.22 25.97
C GLY A 425 15.49 0.00 27.34
N PHE A 426 15.96 1.08 27.99
CA PHE A 426 16.63 1.00 29.30
C PHE A 426 15.64 0.72 30.44
N PHE A 427 14.40 1.19 30.32
CA PHE A 427 13.39 1.07 31.37
C PHE A 427 12.15 0.29 30.90
N PRO A 428 12.30 -0.98 30.43
CA PRO A 428 11.22 -1.71 29.77
C PRO A 428 10.00 -1.93 30.68
N ASN A 429 10.20 -2.21 31.95
CA ASN A 429 9.10 -2.46 32.90
C ASN A 429 8.27 -1.21 33.23
N GLN A 430 8.88 -0.02 33.17
CA GLN A 430 8.22 1.25 33.48
C GLN A 430 7.61 1.91 32.24
N THR A 431 8.07 1.55 31.04
CA THR A 431 7.71 2.25 29.80
C THR A 431 7.07 1.30 28.78
N ALA A 432 7.82 0.35 28.25
CA ALA A 432 7.37 -0.54 27.18
C ALA A 432 6.26 -1.50 27.64
N ARG A 433 6.43 -2.13 28.82
CA ARG A 433 5.46 -3.08 29.38
C ARG A 433 4.07 -2.47 29.59
N PRO A 434 3.89 -1.34 30.29
CA PRO A 434 2.56 -0.75 30.47
C PRO A 434 1.87 -0.39 29.15
N LEU A 435 2.62 0.14 28.18
CA LEU A 435 2.07 0.46 26.86
C LEU A 435 1.60 -0.79 26.10
N ALA A 436 2.34 -1.89 26.22
CA ALA A 436 1.98 -3.15 25.60
C ALA A 436 0.77 -3.79 26.29
N GLU A 437 0.72 -3.80 27.62
CA GLU A 437 -0.42 -4.31 28.39
C GLU A 437 -1.71 -3.53 28.13
N MET A 438 -1.64 -2.20 28.03
CA MET A 438 -2.78 -1.36 27.64
C MET A 438 -3.34 -1.74 26.27
N SER A 439 -2.51 -2.21 25.37
CA SER A 439 -2.88 -2.49 23.97
C SER A 439 -3.17 -3.98 23.71
N ALA A 440 -2.90 -4.86 24.67
CA ALA A 440 -3.01 -6.30 24.51
C ALA A 440 -4.42 -6.76 24.14
N ALA A 441 -5.45 -6.18 24.72
CA ALA A 441 -6.84 -6.53 24.46
C ALA A 441 -7.25 -6.40 22.97
N PHE A 442 -6.66 -5.44 22.26
CA PHE A 442 -6.92 -5.25 20.82
C PHE A 442 -6.35 -6.38 19.94
N LEU A 443 -5.28 -7.03 20.40
CA LEU A 443 -4.67 -8.18 19.73
C LEU A 443 -5.12 -9.52 20.34
N HIS A 444 -6.11 -9.55 21.21
CA HIS A 444 -6.48 -10.73 22.01
C HIS A 444 -5.30 -11.32 22.78
N GLY A 445 -4.36 -10.45 23.19
CA GLY A 445 -3.15 -10.86 23.89
C GLY A 445 -3.46 -11.38 25.28
N ALA A 446 -2.94 -12.56 25.59
CA ALA A 446 -2.90 -13.08 26.96
C ALA A 446 -2.02 -12.17 27.83
N PRO A 447 -2.26 -12.09 29.15
CA PRO A 447 -1.45 -11.27 30.04
C PRO A 447 0.01 -11.74 30.05
N LEU A 448 0.95 -10.78 30.08
CA LEU A 448 2.37 -11.10 30.25
C LEU A 448 2.65 -11.72 31.63
N PRO A 449 3.60 -12.64 31.73
CA PRO A 449 4.08 -13.13 33.03
C PRO A 449 4.49 -11.98 33.94
N GLU A 450 4.35 -12.16 35.27
CA GLU A 450 4.75 -11.13 36.25
C GLU A 450 6.22 -10.74 36.08
N THR A 451 7.08 -11.72 35.81
CA THR A 451 8.52 -11.53 35.56
C THR A 451 8.85 -11.85 34.12
N VAL A 452 8.97 -10.82 33.28
CA VAL A 452 9.52 -10.95 31.93
C VAL A 452 11.04 -10.73 32.00
N SER A 453 11.81 -11.74 31.64
CA SER A 453 13.27 -11.63 31.56
C SER A 453 13.70 -11.06 30.21
N TRP A 454 13.57 -9.72 30.05
CA TRP A 454 13.89 -9.03 28.80
C TRP A 454 15.28 -9.34 28.25
N PHE A 455 16.27 -9.46 29.15
CA PHE A 455 17.66 -9.68 28.81
C PHE A 455 18.11 -11.13 29.15
N SER A 456 17.25 -12.12 28.85
CA SER A 456 17.62 -13.53 29.02
C SER A 456 18.82 -13.89 28.14
N LEU A 457 19.58 -14.93 28.54
CA LEU A 457 20.74 -15.38 27.77
C LEU A 457 20.33 -15.82 26.36
N GLU A 458 19.13 -16.33 26.21
CA GLU A 458 18.55 -16.78 24.93
C GLU A 458 18.29 -15.57 23.99
N ASN A 459 17.70 -14.51 24.51
CA ASN A 459 17.48 -13.26 23.76
C ASN A 459 18.81 -12.59 23.37
N LEU A 460 19.77 -12.58 24.27
CA LEU A 460 21.11 -12.06 24.00
C LEU A 460 21.84 -12.88 22.93
N LYS A 461 21.72 -14.21 22.95
CA LYS A 461 22.27 -15.09 21.90
C LYS A 461 21.63 -14.80 20.54
N GLY A 462 20.29 -14.72 20.45
CA GLY A 462 19.60 -14.41 19.21
C GLY A 462 20.02 -13.07 18.61
N ALA A 463 20.12 -12.03 19.45
CA ALA A 463 20.64 -10.74 19.02
C ALA A 463 22.10 -10.82 18.55
N ALA A 464 22.97 -11.52 19.30
CA ALA A 464 24.38 -11.69 18.92
C ALA A 464 24.54 -12.40 17.58
N VAL A 465 23.78 -13.47 17.34
CA VAL A 465 23.76 -14.18 16.04
C VAL A 465 23.36 -13.22 14.90
N SER A 466 22.27 -12.47 15.06
CA SER A 466 21.85 -11.49 14.06
C SER A 466 22.92 -10.42 13.81
N LEU A 467 23.56 -9.89 14.85
CA LEU A 467 24.62 -8.88 14.72
C LEU A 467 25.88 -9.45 14.04
N LEU A 468 26.26 -10.71 14.32
CA LEU A 468 27.39 -11.37 13.65
C LEU A 468 27.10 -11.61 12.17
N ILE A 469 25.89 -12.07 11.81
CA ILE A 469 25.44 -12.17 10.42
C ILE A 469 25.50 -10.78 9.77
N GLY A 470 25.05 -9.74 10.46
CA GLY A 470 25.10 -8.36 9.99
C GLY A 470 26.52 -7.86 9.71
N ALA A 471 27.46 -8.14 10.60
CA ALA A 471 28.87 -7.80 10.43
C ALA A 471 29.46 -8.52 9.20
N PHE A 472 29.19 -9.82 9.04
CA PHE A 472 29.63 -10.59 7.89
C PHE A 472 29.04 -10.06 6.57
N VAL A 473 27.73 -9.80 6.52
CA VAL A 473 27.09 -9.24 5.32
C VAL A 473 27.59 -7.82 5.04
N CYS A 474 27.83 -7.00 6.06
CA CYS A 474 28.44 -5.68 5.88
C CYS A 474 29.84 -5.76 5.26
N TRP A 475 30.67 -6.73 5.68
CA TRP A 475 31.94 -7.02 5.05
C TRP A 475 31.75 -7.40 3.57
N LEU A 476 30.77 -8.26 3.23
CA LEU A 476 30.45 -8.61 1.84
C LEU A 476 30.01 -7.36 1.02
N ILE A 477 29.19 -6.48 1.61
CA ILE A 477 28.79 -5.21 0.97
C ILE A 477 30.02 -4.40 0.62
N HIS A 478 30.93 -4.19 1.56
CA HIS A 478 32.16 -3.44 1.32
C HIS A 478 33.05 -4.10 0.26
N ARG A 479 33.12 -5.43 0.26
CA ARG A 479 33.97 -6.17 -0.69
C ARG A 479 33.43 -6.19 -2.12
N PHE A 480 32.09 -6.24 -2.29
CA PHE A 480 31.46 -6.50 -3.60
C PHE A 480 30.58 -5.35 -4.12
N LEU A 481 30.02 -4.52 -3.25
CA LEU A 481 29.13 -3.43 -3.64
C LEU A 481 29.76 -2.04 -3.49
N VAL A 482 30.95 -1.94 -2.92
CA VAL A 482 31.71 -0.69 -2.85
C VAL A 482 33.01 -0.86 -3.62
N ARG A 483 33.21 -0.01 -4.63
CA ARG A 483 34.46 0.03 -5.38
C ARG A 483 34.99 1.45 -5.40
N ASP A 484 36.24 1.62 -4.99
CA ASP A 484 36.89 2.94 -4.92
C ASP A 484 36.05 3.99 -4.18
N GLY A 485 35.30 3.56 -3.17
CA GLY A 485 34.41 4.41 -2.36
C GLY A 485 33.09 4.80 -3.02
N GLU A 486 32.76 4.24 -4.18
CA GLU A 486 31.47 4.39 -4.84
C GLU A 486 30.58 3.19 -4.55
N TYR A 487 29.29 3.47 -4.27
CA TYR A 487 28.30 2.43 -4.05
C TYR A 487 27.68 2.00 -5.39
N LEU A 488 27.88 0.72 -5.75
CA LEU A 488 27.42 0.17 -7.02
C LEU A 488 25.98 -0.34 -6.90
N ASN A 489 25.12 0.07 -7.80
CA ASN A 489 23.81 -0.56 -7.95
C ASN A 489 23.95 -1.87 -8.72
N LYS A 490 23.89 -3.00 -8.00
CA LYS A 490 23.93 -4.35 -8.58
C LYS A 490 22.58 -5.07 -8.38
N TRP A 491 21.48 -4.33 -8.23
CA TRP A 491 20.15 -4.95 -8.14
C TRP A 491 19.84 -5.73 -9.41
N PRO A 492 19.47 -7.01 -9.31
CA PRO A 492 19.14 -7.81 -10.49
C PRO A 492 17.89 -7.26 -11.19
N VAL A 493 17.99 -6.99 -12.49
CA VAL A 493 16.89 -6.38 -13.28
C VAL A 493 15.62 -7.26 -13.26
N TRP A 494 15.77 -8.57 -13.20
CA TRP A 494 14.64 -9.50 -13.16
C TRP A 494 13.86 -9.47 -11.83
N LEU A 495 14.44 -8.97 -10.75
CA LEU A 495 13.80 -8.71 -9.46
C LEU A 495 13.12 -7.34 -9.39
N ASP A 496 13.23 -6.51 -10.42
CA ASP A 496 12.44 -5.29 -10.53
C ASP A 496 11.00 -5.64 -10.94
N LEU A 497 10.23 -6.08 -9.94
CA LEU A 497 8.85 -6.55 -10.12
C LEU A 497 7.95 -5.50 -10.79
N GLU A 498 8.26 -4.22 -10.64
CA GLU A 498 7.46 -3.19 -11.28
C GLU A 498 7.61 -3.20 -12.78
N ASN A 499 8.83 -3.15 -13.28
CA ASN A 499 9.08 -3.08 -14.72
C ASN A 499 8.90 -4.43 -15.40
N THR A 500 9.14 -5.54 -14.67
CA THR A 500 9.06 -6.90 -15.20
C THR A 500 7.66 -7.53 -15.10
N LEU A 501 6.88 -7.17 -14.08
CA LEU A 501 5.57 -7.79 -13.82
C LEU A 501 4.42 -6.78 -13.81
N TYR A 502 4.44 -5.77 -12.91
CA TYR A 502 3.26 -4.93 -12.68
C TYR A 502 2.93 -4.00 -13.84
N ARG A 503 3.93 -3.34 -14.42
CA ARG A 503 3.71 -2.49 -15.60
C ARG A 503 3.20 -3.30 -16.79
N PRO A 504 3.86 -4.39 -17.23
CA PRO A 504 3.31 -5.23 -18.30
C PRO A 504 1.92 -5.76 -18.00
N LEU A 505 1.65 -6.20 -16.77
CA LEU A 505 0.33 -6.68 -16.35
C LEU A 505 -0.75 -5.62 -16.62
N VAL A 506 -0.53 -4.40 -16.13
CA VAL A 506 -1.54 -3.33 -16.18
C VAL A 506 -1.60 -2.66 -17.56
N THR A 507 -0.46 -2.42 -18.21
CA THR A 507 -0.41 -1.63 -19.46
C THR A 507 -0.55 -2.47 -20.72
N ARG A 508 -0.33 -3.80 -20.65
CA ARG A 508 -0.37 -4.69 -21.81
C ARG A 508 -1.35 -5.85 -21.61
N TRP A 509 -1.15 -6.67 -20.57
CA TRP A 509 -1.88 -7.95 -20.45
C TRP A 509 -3.34 -7.76 -20.09
N LEU A 510 -3.67 -6.95 -19.09
CA LEU A 510 -5.05 -6.65 -18.71
C LEU A 510 -5.84 -5.94 -19.84
N PRO A 511 -5.31 -4.90 -20.49
CA PRO A 511 -6.00 -4.30 -21.65
C PRO A 511 -6.18 -5.28 -22.81
N GLN A 512 -5.16 -6.10 -23.12
CA GLN A 512 -5.27 -7.11 -24.17
C GLN A 512 -6.31 -8.18 -23.81
N ALA A 513 -6.31 -8.68 -22.58
CA ALA A 513 -7.34 -9.61 -22.12
C ALA A 513 -8.74 -8.98 -22.19
N GLY A 514 -8.89 -7.72 -21.78
CA GLY A 514 -10.14 -6.98 -21.91
C GLY A 514 -10.62 -6.83 -23.36
N LEU A 515 -9.70 -6.51 -24.27
CA LEU A 515 -10.01 -6.46 -25.71
C LEU A 515 -10.38 -7.83 -26.28
N CYS A 516 -9.71 -8.91 -25.86
CA CYS A 516 -10.07 -10.27 -26.26
C CYS A 516 -11.47 -10.65 -25.77
N VAL A 517 -11.79 -10.34 -24.51
CA VAL A 517 -13.14 -10.59 -23.95
C VAL A 517 -14.19 -9.77 -24.67
N ALA A 518 -13.92 -8.48 -24.93
CA ALA A 518 -14.83 -7.61 -25.69
C ALA A 518 -15.05 -8.13 -27.12
N ALA A 519 -13.98 -8.54 -27.82
CA ALA A 519 -14.07 -9.10 -29.16
C ALA A 519 -14.83 -10.45 -29.17
N LEU A 520 -14.66 -11.28 -28.14
CA LEU A 520 -15.40 -12.53 -27.97
C LEU A 520 -16.88 -12.26 -27.69
N ALA A 521 -17.19 -11.28 -26.86
CA ALA A 521 -18.54 -10.85 -26.58
C ALA A 521 -19.23 -10.30 -27.84
N ASP A 522 -18.55 -9.44 -28.61
CA ASP A 522 -18.98 -8.91 -29.88
C ASP A 522 -19.26 -10.06 -30.90
N GLN A 523 -18.31 -10.99 -31.00
CA GLN A 523 -18.44 -12.13 -31.91
C GLN A 523 -19.58 -13.08 -31.54
N LEU A 524 -19.85 -13.27 -30.24
CA LEU A 524 -20.93 -14.13 -29.74
C LEU A 524 -22.29 -13.42 -29.78
N LEU A 525 -22.35 -12.16 -29.37
CA LEU A 525 -23.59 -11.39 -29.27
C LEU A 525 -24.03 -10.84 -30.61
N ASP A 526 -23.18 -10.11 -31.33
CA ASP A 526 -23.57 -9.49 -32.59
C ASP A 526 -23.56 -10.45 -33.78
N ASN A 527 -22.43 -11.17 -33.99
CA ASN A 527 -22.28 -11.98 -35.19
C ASN A 527 -22.95 -13.36 -35.12
N ARG A 528 -23.14 -13.95 -33.95
CA ARG A 528 -23.78 -15.28 -33.87
C ARG A 528 -25.20 -15.21 -33.30
N LEU A 529 -25.39 -14.53 -32.17
CA LEU A 529 -26.72 -14.50 -31.54
C LEU A 529 -27.68 -13.64 -32.30
N ILE A 530 -27.31 -12.37 -32.58
CA ILE A 530 -28.22 -11.38 -33.19
C ILE A 530 -28.36 -11.59 -34.72
N THR A 531 -27.24 -11.81 -35.43
CA THR A 531 -27.26 -11.88 -36.89
C THR A 531 -27.54 -13.26 -37.46
N VAL A 532 -27.26 -14.35 -36.72
CA VAL A 532 -27.43 -15.72 -37.25
C VAL A 532 -28.48 -16.51 -36.46
N TRP A 533 -28.36 -16.64 -35.14
CA TRP A 533 -29.21 -17.55 -34.37
C TRP A 533 -30.63 -17.03 -34.16
N ILE A 534 -30.81 -15.74 -33.90
CA ILE A 534 -32.14 -15.16 -33.71
C ILE A 534 -32.90 -15.15 -35.04
N PRO A 535 -32.37 -14.68 -36.19
CA PRO A 535 -33.06 -14.76 -37.46
C PRO A 535 -33.33 -16.19 -37.94
N ALA A 536 -32.34 -17.10 -37.74
CA ALA A 536 -32.54 -18.52 -38.06
C ALA A 536 -33.60 -19.21 -37.18
N GLY A 537 -33.65 -18.83 -35.90
CA GLY A 537 -34.67 -19.28 -34.96
C GLY A 537 -36.07 -18.75 -35.35
N ILE A 538 -36.17 -17.46 -35.68
CA ILE A 538 -37.40 -16.83 -36.13
C ILE A 538 -37.85 -17.44 -37.48
N SER A 539 -36.94 -17.64 -38.43
CA SER A 539 -37.23 -18.29 -39.69
C SER A 539 -37.76 -19.72 -39.49
N LYS A 540 -37.09 -20.53 -38.67
CA LYS A 540 -37.57 -21.89 -38.35
C LYS A 540 -38.92 -21.88 -37.64
N LEU A 541 -39.16 -20.93 -36.76
CA LEU A 541 -40.47 -20.79 -36.07
C LEU A 541 -41.55 -20.35 -37.06
N THR A 542 -41.23 -19.44 -37.97
CA THR A 542 -42.13 -18.97 -39.03
C THR A 542 -42.46 -20.10 -40.02
N ASP A 543 -41.45 -20.89 -40.41
CA ASP A 543 -41.64 -22.06 -41.26
C ASP A 543 -42.47 -23.16 -40.59
N ALA A 544 -42.29 -23.37 -39.28
CA ALA A 544 -43.09 -24.31 -38.51
C ALA A 544 -44.53 -23.82 -38.32
N MET A 545 -44.72 -22.53 -38.09
CA MET A 545 -46.05 -21.92 -38.04
C MET A 545 -46.76 -21.93 -39.40
N ASN A 546 -46.05 -21.63 -40.49
CA ASN A 546 -46.61 -21.72 -41.82
C ASN A 546 -47.10 -23.13 -42.21
N ARG A 547 -46.38 -24.18 -41.75
CA ARG A 547 -46.82 -25.57 -41.93
C ARG A 547 -48.02 -25.97 -41.06
N PHE A 548 -48.25 -25.24 -39.96
CA PHE A 548 -49.37 -25.52 -39.03
C PHE A 548 -50.66 -24.77 -39.41
N ILE A 549 -50.54 -23.70 -40.21
CA ILE A 549 -51.63 -22.78 -40.52
C ILE A 549 -51.91 -22.80 -42.03
N GLU A 550 -52.53 -23.88 -42.51
CA GLU A 550 -53.09 -23.96 -43.89
C GLU A 550 -54.45 -23.23 -44.01
N ASN A 551 -54.82 -22.35 -43.12
CA ASN A 551 -56.14 -21.71 -43.11
C ASN A 551 -56.03 -20.20 -43.46
N PRO A 552 -56.65 -19.71 -44.53
CA PRO A 552 -56.46 -18.37 -45.08
C PRO A 552 -56.93 -17.21 -44.19
N VAL A 553 -57.72 -17.48 -43.13
CA VAL A 553 -58.23 -16.45 -42.23
C VAL A 553 -57.18 -16.01 -41.18
N ILE A 554 -56.19 -16.85 -40.91
CA ILE A 554 -55.16 -16.54 -39.93
C ILE A 554 -53.96 -15.84 -40.58
N LEU A 555 -53.77 -16.00 -41.90
CA LEU A 555 -52.65 -15.44 -42.67
C LEU A 555 -52.62 -13.90 -42.71
N SER A 556 -53.75 -13.21 -42.46
CA SER A 556 -53.80 -11.74 -42.49
C SER A 556 -53.41 -11.09 -41.14
N TRP A 557 -53.55 -11.80 -40.01
CA TRP A 557 -53.31 -11.23 -38.68
C TRP A 557 -51.88 -11.45 -38.16
N ILE A 558 -51.24 -12.55 -38.53
CA ILE A 558 -49.90 -12.91 -38.02
C ILE A 558 -48.80 -11.94 -38.47
N PRO A 559 -48.73 -11.48 -39.74
CA PRO A 559 -47.74 -10.51 -40.14
C PRO A 559 -47.87 -9.17 -39.43
N ALA A 560 -49.09 -8.74 -39.13
CA ALA A 560 -49.34 -7.49 -38.42
C ALA A 560 -48.87 -7.57 -36.95
N VAL A 561 -49.05 -8.71 -36.27
CA VAL A 561 -48.57 -8.94 -34.88
C VAL A 561 -47.06 -9.08 -34.85
N ILE A 562 -46.45 -9.78 -35.81
CA ILE A 562 -44.99 -9.92 -35.89
C ILE A 562 -44.32 -8.57 -36.17
N LEU A 563 -44.88 -7.75 -37.07
CA LEU A 563 -44.40 -6.39 -37.34
C LEU A 563 -44.56 -5.47 -36.13
N ALA A 564 -45.63 -5.59 -35.35
CA ALA A 564 -45.84 -4.81 -34.15
C ALA A 564 -44.85 -5.20 -33.03
N VAL A 565 -44.59 -6.51 -32.84
CA VAL A 565 -43.65 -7.04 -31.85
C VAL A 565 -42.20 -6.70 -32.21
N THR A 566 -41.81 -6.89 -33.47
CA THR A 566 -40.45 -6.50 -33.92
C THR A 566 -40.25 -4.98 -33.84
N GLY A 567 -41.28 -4.19 -34.20
CA GLY A 567 -41.25 -2.73 -34.05
C GLY A 567 -41.18 -2.29 -32.59
N PHE A 568 -41.78 -3.04 -31.69
CA PHE A 568 -41.67 -2.81 -30.22
C PHE A 568 -40.26 -3.12 -29.72
N PHE A 569 -39.68 -4.27 -30.08
CA PHE A 569 -38.33 -4.63 -29.67
C PHE A 569 -37.26 -3.72 -30.27
N ASN A 570 -37.39 -3.29 -31.50
CA ASN A 570 -36.49 -2.31 -32.11
C ASN A 570 -36.57 -0.95 -31.39
N ARG A 571 -37.77 -0.47 -31.02
CA ARG A 571 -37.91 0.76 -30.24
C ARG A 571 -37.36 0.59 -28.81
N LEU A 572 -37.48 -0.59 -28.21
CA LEU A 572 -36.94 -0.88 -26.89
C LEU A 572 -35.41 -0.87 -26.90
N THR A 573 -34.78 -1.49 -27.91
CA THR A 573 -33.33 -1.48 -28.10
C THR A 573 -32.80 -0.09 -28.44
N ASP A 574 -33.48 0.64 -29.33
CA ASP A 574 -33.11 2.03 -29.66
C ASP A 574 -33.23 2.95 -28.43
N ASN A 575 -34.30 2.80 -27.64
CA ASN A 575 -34.48 3.55 -26.39
C ASN A 575 -33.48 3.14 -25.33
N LEU A 576 -33.11 1.87 -25.22
CA LEU A 576 -32.10 1.38 -24.28
C LEU A 576 -30.70 1.88 -24.68
N VAL A 577 -30.37 1.82 -25.94
CA VAL A 577 -29.10 2.36 -26.47
C VAL A 577 -29.07 3.89 -26.34
N TYR A 578 -30.18 4.58 -26.57
CA TYR A 578 -30.32 6.02 -26.36
C TYR A 578 -30.18 6.36 -24.87
N PHE A 579 -30.84 5.61 -23.98
CA PHE A 579 -30.76 5.78 -22.52
C PHE A 579 -29.34 5.51 -21.99
N LEU A 580 -28.70 4.42 -22.40
CA LEU A 580 -27.32 4.10 -22.03
C LEU A 580 -26.33 5.16 -22.53
N ARG A 581 -26.55 5.65 -23.75
CA ARG A 581 -25.71 6.68 -24.39
C ARG A 581 -25.84 8.06 -23.71
N HIS A 582 -27.03 8.41 -23.18
CA HIS A 582 -27.32 9.75 -22.62
C HIS A 582 -27.36 9.82 -21.10
N SER A 583 -27.61 8.71 -20.41
CA SER A 583 -27.77 8.71 -18.95
C SER A 583 -26.54 8.20 -18.21
N VAL A 584 -25.74 7.30 -18.78
CA VAL A 584 -24.63 6.64 -18.08
C VAL A 584 -23.27 7.24 -18.44
N PHE A 585 -23.11 7.83 -19.61
CA PHE A 585 -21.80 8.24 -20.13
C PHE A 585 -21.62 9.75 -20.39
N SER A 586 -22.53 10.63 -19.94
CA SER A 586 -22.38 12.04 -20.26
C SER A 586 -22.80 13.01 -19.15
N PRO A 587 -21.87 13.71 -18.50
CA PRO A 587 -22.16 14.99 -17.87
C PRO A 587 -22.45 16.00 -19.00
N ARG A 588 -23.61 16.66 -18.95
CA ARG A 588 -24.16 17.56 -19.97
C ARG A 588 -23.18 18.56 -20.61
N LYS A 589 -22.07 18.92 -19.98
CA LYS A 589 -21.08 19.88 -20.50
C LYS A 589 -19.99 19.25 -21.40
N THR A 590 -19.72 17.97 -21.28
CA THR A 590 -18.73 17.27 -22.13
C THR A 590 -19.33 16.75 -23.43
N VAL A 591 -20.63 16.55 -23.48
CA VAL A 591 -21.36 16.09 -24.70
C VAL A 591 -21.41 17.18 -25.76
N ASP A 592 -21.70 18.41 -25.38
CA ASP A 592 -21.74 19.53 -26.33
C ASP A 592 -20.35 19.78 -26.95
N TYR A 593 -19.28 19.55 -26.19
CA TYR A 593 -17.92 19.71 -26.71
C TYR A 593 -17.46 18.54 -27.58
N SER A 594 -17.84 17.31 -27.24
CA SER A 594 -17.49 16.12 -28.02
C SER A 594 -18.34 15.98 -29.30
N LEU A 595 -19.64 16.33 -29.24
CA LEU A 595 -20.51 16.41 -30.43
C LEU A 595 -20.07 17.53 -31.37
N SER A 596 -19.73 18.72 -30.84
CA SER A 596 -19.19 19.81 -31.66
C SER A 596 -17.84 19.44 -32.31
N LEU A 597 -17.00 18.64 -31.62
CA LEU A 597 -15.73 18.16 -32.17
C LEU A 597 -15.94 17.03 -33.19
N SER A 598 -16.89 16.13 -32.95
CA SER A 598 -17.27 15.06 -33.90
C SER A 598 -17.95 15.64 -35.14
N GLU A 599 -18.88 16.60 -34.99
CA GLU A 599 -19.49 17.30 -36.11
C GLU A 599 -18.50 18.17 -36.89
N ARG A 600 -17.62 18.91 -36.21
CA ARG A 600 -16.53 19.65 -36.86
C ARG A 600 -15.55 18.72 -37.57
N ASN A 601 -15.22 17.56 -37.01
CA ASN A 601 -14.35 16.59 -37.66
C ASN A 601 -15.05 15.87 -38.82
N SER A 602 -16.37 15.58 -38.75
CA SER A 602 -17.13 15.01 -39.87
C SER A 602 -17.37 16.02 -40.98
N LEU A 603 -17.62 17.28 -40.68
CA LEU A 603 -17.68 18.37 -41.65
C LEU A 603 -16.31 18.63 -42.30
N ALA A 604 -15.24 18.68 -41.49
CA ALA A 604 -13.87 18.84 -42.02
C ALA A 604 -13.41 17.64 -42.86
N VAL A 605 -13.84 16.42 -42.50
CA VAL A 605 -13.59 15.22 -43.32
C VAL A 605 -14.46 15.21 -44.59
N GLY A 606 -15.71 15.68 -44.52
CA GLY A 606 -16.59 15.81 -45.66
C GLY A 606 -16.12 16.86 -46.67
N GLU A 607 -15.67 18.02 -46.20
CA GLU A 607 -15.09 19.07 -47.04
C GLU A 607 -13.74 18.66 -47.65
N THR A 608 -12.89 17.94 -46.89
CA THR A 608 -11.61 17.43 -47.41
C THR A 608 -11.79 16.29 -48.41
N LEU A 609 -12.77 15.41 -48.24
CA LEU A 609 -13.04 14.33 -49.17
C LEU A 609 -13.58 14.84 -50.52
N ASN A 610 -14.29 15.98 -50.56
CA ASN A 610 -14.75 16.60 -51.81
C ASN A 610 -13.64 17.35 -52.57
N HIS A 611 -12.50 17.65 -51.96
CA HIS A 611 -11.38 18.36 -52.59
C HIS A 611 -10.26 17.46 -53.12
N PHE A 612 -10.24 16.16 -52.79
CA PHE A 612 -9.11 15.26 -53.12
C PHE A 612 -9.50 14.16 -54.10
N SER A 613 -9.32 14.42 -55.37
CA SER A 613 -9.42 13.40 -56.42
C SER A 613 -8.06 12.79 -56.84
N ASN A 614 -6.98 13.00 -56.15
CA ASN A 614 -5.64 12.53 -56.52
C ASN A 614 -5.01 11.58 -55.49
N ARG A 615 -4.58 10.39 -55.95
CA ARG A 615 -4.09 9.24 -55.16
C ARG A 615 -2.85 9.50 -54.26
N LYS A 616 -2.12 10.60 -54.48
CA LYS A 616 -0.91 10.93 -53.67
C LYS A 616 -1.25 11.59 -52.32
N ASP A 617 -2.41 12.18 -52.17
CA ASP A 617 -2.78 12.92 -50.98
C ASP A 617 -3.39 12.03 -49.89
N HIS A 618 -3.87 10.83 -50.24
CA HIS A 618 -4.40 9.87 -49.27
C HIS A 618 -3.35 9.35 -48.26
N VAL A 619 -2.09 9.24 -48.67
CA VAL A 619 -1.01 8.79 -47.79
C VAL A 619 -0.66 9.86 -46.74
N ALA A 620 -0.61 11.13 -47.17
CA ALA A 620 -0.33 12.26 -46.26
C ALA A 620 -1.46 12.49 -45.24
N VAL A 621 -2.73 12.30 -45.65
CA VAL A 621 -3.89 12.39 -44.76
C VAL A 621 -3.91 11.22 -43.74
N LEU A 622 -3.56 10.00 -44.18
CA LEU A 622 -3.46 8.83 -43.31
C LEU A 622 -2.28 8.99 -42.30
N GLU A 623 -1.15 9.53 -42.72
CA GLU A 623 -0.03 9.83 -41.79
C GLU A 623 -0.38 10.94 -40.79
N ALA A 624 -1.08 12.00 -41.24
CA ALA A 624 -1.56 13.07 -40.35
C ALA A 624 -2.62 12.58 -39.36
N LEU A 625 -3.54 11.71 -39.80
CA LEU A 625 -4.49 11.03 -38.93
C LEU A 625 -3.81 10.09 -37.93
N LYS A 626 -2.84 9.31 -38.38
CA LYS A 626 -2.05 8.42 -37.51
C LYS A 626 -1.29 9.22 -36.47
N LYS A 627 -0.65 10.34 -36.84
CA LYS A 627 0.04 11.23 -35.92
C LYS A 627 -0.91 11.92 -34.92
N LYS A 628 -2.11 12.34 -35.35
CA LYS A 628 -3.16 12.87 -34.44
C LYS A 628 -3.73 11.80 -33.52
N THR A 629 -3.89 10.57 -34.00
CA THR A 629 -4.36 9.44 -33.18
C THR A 629 -3.30 9.01 -32.17
N GLU A 630 -2.03 9.05 -32.54
CA GLU A 630 -0.90 8.80 -31.61
C GLU A 630 -0.79 9.91 -30.56
N GLN A 631 -0.96 11.19 -30.93
CA GLN A 631 -1.04 12.30 -29.98
C GLN A 631 -2.28 12.21 -29.08
N ALA A 632 -3.45 11.87 -29.61
CA ALA A 632 -4.65 11.67 -28.82
C ALA A 632 -4.54 10.47 -27.89
N ASN A 633 -3.91 9.38 -28.31
CA ASN A 633 -3.58 8.24 -27.45
C ASN A 633 -2.56 8.61 -26.35
N GLN A 634 -1.56 9.42 -26.66
CA GLN A 634 -0.66 9.96 -25.63
C GLN A 634 -1.42 10.84 -24.64
N TYR A 635 -2.31 11.73 -25.09
CA TYR A 635 -3.15 12.54 -24.21
C TYR A 635 -4.14 11.70 -23.40
N LEU A 636 -4.75 10.67 -23.96
CA LEU A 636 -5.62 9.73 -23.24
C LEU A 636 -4.84 8.92 -22.18
N VAL A 637 -3.65 8.46 -22.51
CA VAL A 637 -2.77 7.75 -21.56
C VAL A 637 -2.29 8.66 -20.42
N TYR A 638 -2.15 9.98 -20.70
CA TYR A 638 -1.72 10.95 -19.69
C TYR A 638 -2.88 11.64 -18.94
N SER A 639 -4.09 11.75 -19.52
CA SER A 639 -5.23 12.47 -18.92
C SER A 639 -6.21 11.60 -18.15
N VAL A 640 -6.38 10.34 -18.56
CA VAL A 640 -7.13 9.38 -17.76
C VAL A 640 -6.17 8.82 -16.74
N SER A 641 -6.19 9.39 -15.54
CA SER A 641 -5.38 8.85 -14.46
C SER A 641 -5.68 7.35 -14.34
N PHE A 642 -4.63 6.55 -14.23
CA PHE A 642 -4.70 5.10 -14.00
C PHE A 642 -5.69 4.77 -12.84
N GLY A 643 -5.84 5.69 -11.88
CA GLY A 643 -6.83 5.62 -10.82
C GLY A 643 -8.29 5.65 -11.32
N LEU A 644 -8.60 6.42 -12.36
CA LEU A 644 -9.96 6.49 -12.90
C LEU A 644 -10.34 5.18 -13.63
N LEU A 645 -9.36 4.56 -14.27
CA LEU A 645 -9.53 3.25 -14.93
C LEU A 645 -9.72 2.13 -13.90
N LEU A 646 -8.96 2.15 -12.80
CA LEU A 646 -9.14 1.24 -11.67
C LEU A 646 -10.47 1.50 -10.93
N LEU A 647 -10.90 2.77 -10.81
CA LEU A 647 -12.19 3.13 -10.21
C LEU A 647 -13.35 2.61 -11.07
N MET A 648 -13.24 2.68 -12.39
CA MET A 648 -14.22 2.09 -13.32
C MET A 648 -14.22 0.56 -13.24
N PHE A 649 -13.06 -0.09 -13.15
CA PHE A 649 -12.97 -1.55 -12.95
C PHE A 649 -13.55 -1.98 -11.60
N GLY A 650 -13.28 -1.24 -10.51
CA GLY A 650 -13.85 -1.48 -9.20
C GLY A 650 -15.37 -1.28 -9.18
N LEU A 651 -15.87 -0.23 -9.81
CA LEU A 651 -17.32 0.02 -9.98
C LEU A 651 -17.99 -1.08 -10.82
N CYS A 652 -17.36 -1.55 -11.88
CA CYS A 652 -17.85 -2.68 -12.67
C CYS A 652 -17.86 -3.98 -11.85
N ALA A 653 -16.83 -4.25 -11.06
CA ALA A 653 -16.78 -5.42 -10.18
C ALA A 653 -17.86 -5.37 -9.09
N VAL A 654 -18.10 -4.20 -8.51
CA VAL A 654 -19.19 -3.97 -7.54
C VAL A 654 -20.57 -4.10 -8.22
N LEU A 655 -20.76 -3.58 -9.43
CA LEU A 655 -21.99 -3.75 -10.19
C LEU A 655 -22.24 -5.21 -10.57
N ILE A 656 -21.22 -5.93 -11.00
CA ILE A 656 -21.29 -7.38 -11.27
C ILE A 656 -21.65 -8.14 -10.01
N TYR A 657 -21.03 -7.81 -8.87
CA TYR A 657 -21.35 -8.39 -7.58
C TYR A 657 -22.81 -8.14 -7.19
N LEU A 658 -23.28 -6.89 -7.30
CA LEU A 658 -24.66 -6.52 -6.98
C LEU A 658 -25.69 -7.21 -7.91
N LEU A 659 -25.37 -7.40 -9.18
CA LEU A 659 -26.26 -8.04 -10.16
C LEU A 659 -26.31 -9.57 -10.04
N PHE A 660 -25.23 -10.23 -9.62
CA PHE A 660 -25.13 -11.70 -9.63
C PHE A 660 -25.18 -12.34 -8.23
N ILE A 661 -24.97 -11.59 -7.15
CA ILE A 661 -24.88 -12.14 -5.78
C ILE A 661 -25.92 -11.52 -4.84
N ALA A 662 -26.39 -10.29 -5.09
CA ALA A 662 -27.42 -9.61 -4.28
C ALA A 662 -28.85 -9.76 -4.85
N GLY A 663 -29.04 -10.36 -6.02
CA GLY A 663 -30.30 -10.85 -6.57
C GLY A 663 -30.44 -12.32 -6.24
#